data_2efb59213aad6bbc699b5defd95f7deb
#
_entry.id   2efb59213aad6bbc699b5defd95f7deb
#
_cell.length_a   1.000
_cell.length_b   1.000
_cell.length_c   1.000
_cell.angle_alpha   90.00
_cell.angle_beta   90.00
_cell.angle_gamma   90.00
#
_symmetry.space_group_name_H-M   'P 1'
#
loop_
_entity.id
_entity.type
_entity.pdbx_description
1 polymer ?
#
loop_
_entity_poly.entity_id
_entity_poly.type
_entity_poly.pdbx_seq_one_letter_code
_entity_poly.pdbx_strand_id
1 'polypeptide(L)'
;MRPPVREKDAFGLVKPALDAHTLGLTSIGQLLSDCGFRTVLADTSVCEAVSIPERSQSMALLEQWIRKESITRLGFSYRLDPREGAEIFGRLLYQLGRIGLLAEKGGPLSAIYFAGLPEACARVKREHGERVEVFYGDETPGETLDRIGIDPALRPPEMADEIAYDDARLAFARDLIRKEKHLGIRPVDRSGYQGFGTRGDRVVNRIRHGMENGLPPLMRAHVGPYSPNRLQAVHTFLEWTRQLADAGLLEILSIGTSQLTQSDFGEEWGDKPNGGGVPINSPDEFRAVWQAARPMLVRTYAGTRNVPQLARMYEETINIAWHALSFWWFCQIDGRGPYAVRENLAQHLEALRFIAASKKPFEPNIPHHFAFRGADDVTYVVSAVLAARTAKANGIGHLILQNMLNTPKSSWGVQDLAKSRAMLALVRGIEDENFQVILQPRAGLDYFSHDLEKAKVQLAAVSALMDDIEPHNPNSPPVIHVVSYSEASHLADPPVINESVQITRAAIAEYRRLRARGEVDDAGKHPEVQRRTEELLSGASAILAAIESAIPSPYTAEGLYQIFAAGFLPVPYLWECRDEFARAIQWRTRIVKGSVKVVDEAGRVINPEGRAQAAAETARGGKPVGRMQWPASSG
;
A
#
# COMPACT_ATOMS: atom_id res chain seq x y z
N MET A 1 -34.79 9.59 -5.61
CA MET A 1 -34.46 8.15 -5.51
C MET A 1 -33.57 7.81 -6.70
N ARG A 2 -32.40 7.21 -6.47
CA ARG A 2 -31.48 6.83 -7.55
C ARG A 2 -32.09 5.67 -8.33
N PRO A 3 -31.86 5.61 -9.66
CA PRO A 3 -32.34 4.48 -10.45
C PRO A 3 -31.57 3.21 -10.05
N PRO A 4 -32.25 2.05 -10.00
CA PRO A 4 -31.61 0.77 -9.69
C PRO A 4 -30.46 0.48 -10.67
N VAL A 5 -29.46 -0.25 -10.19
CA VAL A 5 -28.36 -0.69 -11.04
C VAL A 5 -28.86 -1.76 -12.01
N ARG A 6 -28.47 -1.65 -13.27
CA ARG A 6 -28.83 -2.60 -14.34
C ARG A 6 -27.58 -3.32 -14.83
N GLU A 7 -27.68 -4.55 -15.25
CA GLU A 7 -26.56 -5.35 -15.77
C GLU A 7 -25.73 -4.65 -16.85
N LYS A 8 -26.37 -3.81 -17.67
CA LYS A 8 -25.71 -3.04 -18.73
C LYS A 8 -25.02 -1.76 -18.27
N ASP A 9 -25.13 -1.40 -16.99
CA ASP A 9 -24.48 -0.19 -16.47
C ASP A 9 -22.96 -0.32 -16.53
N ALA A 10 -22.30 0.75 -16.92
CA ALA A 10 -20.84 0.87 -16.92
C ALA A 10 -20.40 1.96 -15.94
N PHE A 11 -19.42 1.63 -15.11
CA PHE A 11 -18.88 2.53 -14.10
C PHE A 11 -17.59 3.17 -14.60
N GLY A 12 -17.59 4.50 -14.72
CA GLY A 12 -16.39 5.30 -14.95
C GLY A 12 -15.82 5.77 -13.61
N LEU A 13 -14.53 5.56 -13.38
CA LEU A 13 -13.86 5.93 -12.13
C LEU A 13 -12.78 6.97 -12.41
N VAL A 14 -12.89 8.14 -11.75
CA VAL A 14 -12.02 9.30 -11.98
C VAL A 14 -11.45 9.85 -10.67
N LYS A 15 -10.30 10.53 -10.77
CA LYS A 15 -9.70 11.33 -9.71
C LYS A 15 -8.99 12.53 -10.32
N PRO A 16 -8.80 13.63 -9.59
CA PRO A 16 -7.87 14.69 -10.01
C PRO A 16 -6.43 14.17 -10.15
N ALA A 17 -5.70 14.69 -11.14
CA ALA A 17 -4.34 14.23 -11.46
C ALA A 17 -3.36 14.36 -10.28
N LEU A 18 -3.51 15.41 -9.46
CA LEU A 18 -2.67 15.66 -8.28
C LEU A 18 -2.80 14.57 -7.21
N ASP A 19 -3.94 13.90 -7.12
CA ASP A 19 -4.17 12.86 -6.13
C ASP A 19 -3.52 11.54 -6.55
N ALA A 20 -2.46 11.13 -5.86
CA ALA A 20 -1.76 9.88 -6.12
C ALA A 20 -2.45 8.62 -5.55
N HIS A 21 -3.56 8.79 -4.81
CA HIS A 21 -4.27 7.68 -4.17
C HIS A 21 -5.15 6.95 -5.18
N THR A 22 -4.68 5.81 -5.68
CA THR A 22 -5.40 4.98 -6.66
C THR A 22 -6.09 3.76 -6.05
N LEU A 23 -5.68 3.34 -4.84
CA LEU A 23 -6.12 2.09 -4.21
C LEU A 23 -7.65 1.99 -4.08
N GLY A 24 -8.31 3.04 -3.60
CA GLY A 24 -9.78 3.03 -3.45
C GLY A 24 -10.51 2.83 -4.78
N LEU A 25 -10.03 3.49 -5.85
CA LEU A 25 -10.61 3.35 -7.18
C LEU A 25 -10.37 1.96 -7.78
N THR A 26 -9.18 1.40 -7.59
CA THR A 26 -8.88 0.05 -8.08
C THR A 26 -9.66 -1.01 -7.32
N SER A 27 -9.79 -0.87 -6.00
CA SER A 27 -10.55 -1.79 -5.14
C SER A 27 -12.04 -1.82 -5.51
N ILE A 28 -12.67 -0.64 -5.69
CA ILE A 28 -14.08 -0.58 -6.10
C ILE A 28 -14.25 -1.07 -7.54
N GLY A 29 -13.30 -0.76 -8.43
CA GLY A 29 -13.32 -1.26 -9.80
C GLY A 29 -13.29 -2.78 -9.85
N GLN A 30 -12.45 -3.42 -9.03
CA GLN A 30 -12.41 -4.87 -8.89
C GLN A 30 -13.73 -5.42 -8.35
N LEU A 31 -14.22 -4.85 -7.26
CA LEU A 31 -15.47 -5.26 -6.61
C LEU A 31 -16.66 -5.25 -7.58
N LEU A 32 -16.80 -4.19 -8.36
CA LEU A 32 -17.83 -4.08 -9.37
C LEU A 32 -17.63 -5.06 -10.54
N SER A 33 -16.38 -5.27 -10.97
CA SER A 33 -16.05 -6.26 -12.00
C SER A 33 -16.35 -7.68 -11.54
N ASP A 34 -16.14 -8.00 -10.27
CA ASP A 34 -16.46 -9.29 -9.67
C ASP A 34 -17.98 -9.55 -9.62
N CYS A 35 -18.77 -8.48 -9.54
CA CYS A 35 -20.25 -8.53 -9.70
C CYS A 35 -20.69 -8.52 -11.17
N GLY A 36 -19.79 -8.58 -12.14
CA GLY A 36 -20.09 -8.65 -13.57
C GLY A 36 -20.24 -7.30 -14.29
N PHE A 37 -20.00 -6.17 -13.61
CA PHE A 37 -20.12 -4.85 -14.21
C PHE A 37 -18.86 -4.43 -14.97
N ARG A 38 -19.06 -3.69 -16.06
CA ARG A 38 -17.95 -3.05 -16.77
C ARG A 38 -17.45 -1.85 -15.98
N THR A 39 -16.15 -1.80 -15.72
CA THR A 39 -15.48 -0.68 -15.06
C THR A 39 -14.41 -0.07 -15.96
N VAL A 40 -14.31 1.25 -15.98
CA VAL A 40 -13.36 2.00 -16.79
C VAL A 40 -12.64 3.01 -15.90
N LEU A 41 -11.35 2.84 -15.74
CA LEU A 41 -10.50 3.81 -15.05
C LEU A 41 -10.13 4.93 -16.02
N ALA A 42 -10.20 6.18 -15.56
CA ALA A 42 -9.76 7.33 -16.33
C ALA A 42 -8.24 7.30 -16.56
N ASP A 43 -7.79 7.65 -17.74
CA ASP A 43 -6.38 7.90 -18.02
C ASP A 43 -5.91 9.25 -17.46
N THR A 44 -4.60 9.54 -17.55
CA THR A 44 -4.03 10.79 -17.06
C THR A 44 -4.69 12.02 -17.68
N SER A 45 -5.03 12.00 -18.96
CA SER A 45 -5.65 13.14 -19.65
C SER A 45 -7.04 13.46 -19.11
N VAL A 46 -7.84 12.43 -18.83
CA VAL A 46 -9.15 12.58 -18.18
C VAL A 46 -9.01 13.03 -16.73
N CYS A 47 -8.00 12.52 -15.99
CA CYS A 47 -7.70 12.94 -14.63
C CYS A 47 -7.27 14.43 -14.55
N GLU A 48 -6.50 14.91 -15.52
CA GLU A 48 -6.16 16.33 -15.68
C GLU A 48 -7.40 17.17 -15.99
N ALA A 49 -8.27 16.69 -16.88
CA ALA A 49 -9.50 17.36 -17.23
C ALA A 49 -10.44 17.52 -16.03
N VAL A 50 -10.57 16.49 -15.21
CA VAL A 50 -11.38 16.50 -13.97
C VAL A 50 -10.82 17.47 -12.92
N SER A 51 -9.51 17.72 -12.93
CA SER A 51 -8.87 18.67 -12.00
C SER A 51 -9.31 20.11 -12.23
N ILE A 52 -9.63 20.48 -13.47
CA ILE A 52 -10.01 21.85 -13.87
C ILE A 52 -11.26 21.80 -14.76
N PRO A 53 -12.44 21.47 -14.19
CA PRO A 53 -13.66 21.22 -14.97
C PRO A 53 -14.26 22.52 -15.57
N GLU A 54 -13.77 23.70 -15.22
CA GLU A 54 -14.24 24.98 -15.80
C GLU A 54 -13.75 25.19 -17.22
N ARG A 55 -12.66 24.55 -17.63
CA ARG A 55 -12.12 24.66 -18.98
C ARG A 55 -13.01 23.90 -19.97
N SER A 56 -13.45 24.56 -21.04
CA SER A 56 -14.28 23.94 -22.07
C SER A 56 -13.61 22.71 -22.71
N GLN A 57 -12.30 22.75 -22.88
CA GLN A 57 -11.52 21.63 -23.41
C GLN A 57 -11.52 20.42 -22.44
N SER A 58 -11.43 20.66 -21.14
CA SER A 58 -11.53 19.61 -20.11
C SER A 58 -12.88 18.91 -20.17
N MET A 59 -13.96 19.68 -20.27
CA MET A 59 -15.31 19.12 -20.34
C MET A 59 -15.58 18.38 -21.66
N ALA A 60 -15.05 18.86 -22.79
CA ALA A 60 -15.16 18.15 -24.08
C ALA A 60 -14.46 16.78 -24.03
N LEU A 61 -13.26 16.71 -23.42
CA LEU A 61 -12.53 15.46 -23.25
C LEU A 61 -13.28 14.47 -22.33
N LEU A 62 -13.81 14.97 -21.21
CA LEU A 62 -14.59 14.15 -20.28
C LEU A 62 -15.88 13.64 -20.92
N GLU A 63 -16.61 14.48 -21.69
CA GLU A 63 -17.79 14.07 -22.44
C GLU A 63 -17.44 12.99 -23.47
N GLN A 64 -16.37 13.18 -24.23
CA GLN A 64 -15.90 12.20 -25.21
C GLN A 64 -15.61 10.85 -24.54
N TRP A 65 -14.91 10.85 -23.42
CA TRP A 65 -14.61 9.63 -22.66
C TRP A 65 -15.87 8.94 -22.15
N ILE A 66 -16.80 9.69 -21.53
CA ILE A 66 -18.08 9.14 -21.03
C ILE A 66 -18.88 8.49 -22.15
N ARG A 67 -18.99 9.15 -23.32
CA ARG A 67 -19.77 8.63 -24.45
C ARG A 67 -19.07 7.46 -25.14
N LYS A 68 -17.75 7.56 -25.40
CA LYS A 68 -16.96 6.49 -26.02
C LYS A 68 -17.02 5.20 -25.19
N GLU A 69 -16.88 5.34 -23.88
CA GLU A 69 -16.88 4.20 -22.96
C GLU A 69 -18.29 3.83 -22.48
N SER A 70 -19.34 4.48 -22.98
CA SER A 70 -20.74 4.23 -22.61
C SER A 70 -20.97 4.23 -21.09
N ILE A 71 -20.31 5.15 -20.37
CA ILE A 71 -20.38 5.25 -18.91
C ILE A 71 -21.76 5.76 -18.51
N THR A 72 -22.39 5.02 -17.59
CA THR A 72 -23.72 5.38 -17.05
C THR A 72 -23.67 5.77 -15.58
N ARG A 73 -22.58 5.45 -14.90
CA ARG A 73 -22.35 5.76 -13.48
C ARG A 73 -20.93 6.27 -13.29
N LEU A 74 -20.78 7.43 -12.63
CA LEU A 74 -19.49 8.09 -12.46
C LEU A 74 -19.08 8.11 -11.00
N GLY A 75 -17.94 7.51 -10.66
CA GLY A 75 -17.30 7.58 -9.34
C GLY A 75 -16.13 8.54 -9.35
N PHE A 76 -16.16 9.53 -8.46
CA PHE A 76 -15.08 10.50 -8.26
C PHE A 76 -14.44 10.26 -6.90
N SER A 77 -13.10 10.25 -6.83
CA SER A 77 -12.34 10.10 -5.59
C SER A 77 -11.32 11.22 -5.41
N TYR A 78 -11.20 11.74 -4.16
CA TYR A 78 -10.15 12.70 -3.79
C TYR A 78 -9.82 12.61 -2.30
N ARG A 79 -8.52 12.50 -1.96
CA ARG A 79 -8.09 12.21 -0.59
C ARG A 79 -6.95 13.11 -0.06
N LEU A 80 -6.66 14.26 -0.68
CA LEU A 80 -5.63 15.18 -0.20
C LEU A 80 -6.22 16.22 0.78
N ASP A 81 -6.97 17.18 0.28
CA ASP A 81 -7.59 18.23 1.08
C ASP A 81 -9.13 18.13 1.01
N PRO A 82 -9.83 18.07 2.15
CA PRO A 82 -11.28 17.87 2.16
C PRO A 82 -12.07 19.03 1.57
N ARG A 83 -11.58 20.29 1.70
CA ARG A 83 -12.26 21.46 1.13
C ARG A 83 -12.09 21.49 -0.37
N GLU A 84 -10.86 21.32 -0.85
CA GLU A 84 -10.54 21.28 -2.26
C GLU A 84 -11.28 20.14 -2.97
N GLY A 85 -11.32 18.95 -2.37
CA GLY A 85 -12.03 17.79 -2.93
C GLY A 85 -13.51 18.05 -3.12
N ALA A 86 -14.19 18.62 -2.13
CA ALA A 86 -15.60 18.96 -2.24
C ALA A 86 -15.84 20.08 -3.29
N GLU A 87 -14.94 21.06 -3.38
CA GLU A 87 -15.04 22.15 -4.35
C GLU A 87 -14.82 21.70 -5.79
N ILE A 88 -13.79 20.91 -6.08
CA ILE A 88 -13.55 20.33 -7.42
C ILE A 88 -14.77 19.50 -7.83
N PHE A 89 -15.27 18.66 -6.93
CA PHE A 89 -16.43 17.83 -7.21
C PHE A 89 -17.69 18.64 -7.48
N GLY A 90 -17.95 19.68 -6.68
CA GLY A 90 -19.09 20.59 -6.89
C GLY A 90 -19.04 21.30 -8.24
N ARG A 91 -17.84 21.77 -8.64
CA ARG A 91 -17.63 22.39 -9.96
C ARG A 91 -17.83 21.36 -11.09
N LEU A 92 -17.30 20.15 -10.94
CA LEU A 92 -17.48 19.06 -11.89
C LEU A 92 -18.98 18.74 -12.07
N LEU A 93 -19.70 18.53 -10.98
CA LEU A 93 -21.13 18.22 -11.01
C LEU A 93 -21.97 19.33 -11.70
N TYR A 94 -21.64 20.59 -11.41
CA TYR A 94 -22.27 21.74 -12.06
C TYR A 94 -22.03 21.72 -13.60
N GLN A 95 -20.79 21.49 -14.04
CA GLN A 95 -20.46 21.46 -15.46
C GLN A 95 -21.10 20.27 -16.18
N LEU A 96 -21.13 19.08 -15.57
CA LEU A 96 -21.83 17.91 -16.12
C LEU A 96 -23.32 18.19 -16.34
N GLY A 97 -23.95 18.90 -15.39
CA GLY A 97 -25.34 19.34 -15.53
C GLY A 97 -25.51 20.39 -16.64
N ARG A 98 -24.58 21.34 -16.77
CA ARG A 98 -24.61 22.40 -17.79
C ARG A 98 -24.51 21.88 -19.22
N ILE A 99 -23.67 20.85 -19.45
CA ILE A 99 -23.51 20.25 -20.78
C ILE A 99 -24.47 19.06 -21.04
N GLY A 100 -25.43 18.84 -20.13
CA GLY A 100 -26.51 17.87 -20.34
C GLY A 100 -26.09 16.40 -20.18
N LEU A 101 -25.01 16.08 -19.45
CA LEU A 101 -24.58 14.69 -19.26
C LEU A 101 -25.34 13.96 -18.15
N LEU A 102 -26.00 14.67 -17.24
CA LEU A 102 -26.82 14.06 -16.19
C LEU A 102 -28.15 13.52 -16.73
N ALA A 103 -28.61 12.39 -16.23
CA ALA A 103 -29.87 11.75 -16.68
C ALA A 103 -31.08 12.67 -16.51
N GLU A 104 -31.14 13.51 -15.48
CA GLU A 104 -32.20 14.52 -15.28
C GLU A 104 -32.21 15.60 -16.36
N LYS A 105 -31.16 15.69 -17.16
CA LYS A 105 -31.04 16.56 -18.36
C LYS A 105 -31.03 15.75 -19.67
N GLY A 106 -31.39 14.46 -19.62
CA GLY A 106 -31.42 13.58 -20.80
C GLY A 106 -30.06 12.96 -21.16
N GLY A 107 -29.06 13.10 -20.29
CA GLY A 107 -27.71 12.56 -20.48
C GLY A 107 -27.55 11.09 -20.05
N PRO A 108 -26.37 10.51 -20.27
CA PRO A 108 -26.11 9.10 -19.99
C PRO A 108 -25.90 8.80 -18.49
N LEU A 109 -25.47 9.77 -17.68
CA LEU A 109 -25.10 9.53 -16.28
C LEU A 109 -26.32 9.42 -15.38
N SER A 110 -26.65 8.21 -14.98
CA SER A 110 -27.79 7.87 -14.11
C SER A 110 -27.48 8.01 -12.62
N ALA A 111 -26.22 7.92 -12.21
CA ALA A 111 -25.79 8.12 -10.84
C ALA A 111 -24.35 8.67 -10.77
N ILE A 112 -24.08 9.43 -9.71
CA ILE A 112 -22.75 9.97 -9.39
C ILE A 112 -22.42 9.65 -7.95
N TYR A 113 -21.17 9.24 -7.73
CA TYR A 113 -20.63 8.83 -6.45
C TYR A 113 -19.42 9.70 -6.09
N PHE A 114 -19.29 10.02 -4.81
CA PHE A 114 -18.14 10.73 -4.27
C PHE A 114 -17.46 9.87 -3.20
N ALA A 115 -16.15 9.67 -3.32
CA ALA A 115 -15.34 9.04 -2.28
C ALA A 115 -14.27 10.00 -1.81
N GLY A 116 -14.15 10.20 -0.49
CA GLY A 116 -13.21 11.17 0.04
C GLY A 116 -13.04 11.12 1.55
N LEU A 117 -12.32 12.12 2.08
CA LEU A 117 -12.17 12.30 3.51
C LEU A 117 -13.51 12.65 4.19
N PRO A 118 -13.69 12.32 5.47
CA PRO A 118 -14.98 12.49 6.18
C PRO A 118 -15.58 13.89 6.06
N GLU A 119 -14.76 14.95 6.22
CA GLU A 119 -15.22 16.34 6.10
C GLU A 119 -15.70 16.67 4.69
N ALA A 120 -15.01 16.18 3.66
CA ALA A 120 -15.42 16.33 2.25
C ALA A 120 -16.75 15.61 2.00
N CYS A 121 -16.88 14.35 2.45
CA CYS A 121 -18.12 13.58 2.34
C CYS A 121 -19.29 14.27 3.03
N ALA A 122 -19.09 14.79 4.25
CA ALA A 122 -20.11 15.51 4.98
C ALA A 122 -20.54 16.81 4.25
N ARG A 123 -19.58 17.52 3.66
CA ARG A 123 -19.85 18.73 2.87
C ARG A 123 -20.62 18.41 1.58
N VAL A 124 -20.15 17.43 0.81
CA VAL A 124 -20.81 16.98 -0.43
C VAL A 124 -22.24 16.50 -0.15
N LYS A 125 -22.45 15.72 0.91
CA LYS A 125 -23.79 15.25 1.29
C LYS A 125 -24.71 16.41 1.67
N ARG A 126 -24.22 17.41 2.40
CA ARG A 126 -24.99 18.60 2.79
C ARG A 126 -25.35 19.47 1.58
N GLU A 127 -24.43 19.66 0.62
CA GLU A 127 -24.61 20.52 -0.54
C GLU A 127 -25.44 19.86 -1.66
N HIS A 128 -25.35 18.52 -1.83
CA HIS A 128 -25.98 17.82 -2.94
C HIS A 128 -27.05 16.79 -2.54
N GLY A 129 -27.20 16.53 -1.23
CA GLY A 129 -28.26 15.66 -0.70
C GLY A 129 -28.24 14.24 -1.28
N GLU A 130 -29.44 13.71 -1.59
CA GLU A 130 -29.64 12.38 -2.12
C GLU A 130 -29.18 12.18 -3.59
N ARG A 131 -28.75 13.25 -4.27
CA ARG A 131 -28.26 13.17 -5.65
C ARG A 131 -26.91 12.45 -5.75
N VAL A 132 -26.10 12.52 -4.70
CA VAL A 132 -24.75 11.95 -4.63
C VAL A 132 -24.66 10.96 -3.47
N GLU A 133 -24.20 9.74 -3.74
CA GLU A 133 -23.78 8.84 -2.65
C GLU A 133 -22.33 9.11 -2.31
N VAL A 134 -22.05 9.17 -1.01
CA VAL A 134 -20.71 9.42 -0.52
C VAL A 134 -20.13 8.16 0.12
N PHE A 135 -18.82 7.96 -0.04
CA PHE A 135 -18.07 6.83 0.52
C PHE A 135 -16.88 7.34 1.30
N TYR A 136 -16.71 6.85 2.51
CA TYR A 136 -15.61 7.23 3.40
C TYR A 136 -14.36 6.35 3.15
N GLY A 137 -14.56 5.17 2.55
CA GLY A 137 -13.51 4.21 2.23
C GLY A 137 -13.29 3.15 3.31
N ASP A 138 -14.06 3.18 4.39
CA ASP A 138 -14.06 2.18 5.46
C ASP A 138 -15.21 1.16 5.35
N GLU A 139 -16.11 1.37 4.39
CA GLU A 139 -17.20 0.43 4.15
C GLU A 139 -16.66 -0.96 3.79
N THR A 140 -17.31 -2.00 4.30
CA THR A 140 -17.06 -3.37 3.85
C THR A 140 -17.46 -3.53 2.38
N PRO A 141 -16.97 -4.56 1.66
CA PRO A 141 -17.43 -4.84 0.30
C PRO A 141 -18.95 -4.97 0.19
N GLY A 142 -19.60 -5.65 1.15
CA GLY A 142 -21.06 -5.80 1.21
C GLY A 142 -21.78 -4.45 1.38
N GLU A 143 -21.37 -3.64 2.37
CA GLU A 143 -21.91 -2.30 2.60
C GLU A 143 -21.74 -1.38 1.39
N THR A 144 -20.59 -1.48 0.71
CA THR A 144 -20.33 -0.71 -0.52
C THR A 144 -21.32 -1.09 -1.62
N LEU A 145 -21.53 -2.38 -1.85
CA LEU A 145 -22.47 -2.88 -2.87
C LEU A 145 -23.93 -2.55 -2.51
N ASP A 146 -24.31 -2.61 -1.23
CA ASP A 146 -25.64 -2.20 -0.74
C ASP A 146 -25.89 -0.72 -1.04
N ARG A 147 -24.92 0.15 -0.74
CA ARG A 147 -25.04 1.60 -0.95
C ARG A 147 -25.06 1.98 -2.44
N ILE A 148 -24.36 1.23 -3.30
CA ILE A 148 -24.44 1.39 -4.76
C ILE A 148 -25.78 0.90 -5.28
N GLY A 149 -26.42 -0.06 -4.62
CA GLY A 149 -27.68 -0.70 -5.01
C GLY A 149 -27.48 -1.91 -5.93
N ILE A 150 -26.40 -2.68 -5.71
CA ILE A 150 -26.13 -3.92 -6.44
C ILE A 150 -26.97 -5.05 -5.84
N ASP A 151 -27.72 -5.72 -6.71
CA ASP A 151 -28.52 -6.88 -6.31
C ASP A 151 -27.63 -7.96 -5.66
N PRO A 152 -27.99 -8.48 -4.47
CA PRO A 152 -27.29 -9.58 -3.84
C PRO A 152 -27.08 -10.80 -4.74
N ALA A 153 -28.01 -11.08 -5.66
CA ALA A 153 -27.87 -12.18 -6.62
C ALA A 153 -26.71 -12.03 -7.61
N LEU A 154 -26.20 -10.82 -7.80
CA LEU A 154 -25.05 -10.53 -8.69
C LEU A 154 -23.70 -10.57 -7.94
N ARG A 155 -23.75 -10.75 -6.62
CA ARG A 155 -22.53 -10.79 -5.80
C ARG A 155 -21.90 -12.18 -5.83
N PRO A 156 -20.56 -12.28 -5.91
CA PRO A 156 -19.88 -13.56 -5.82
C PRO A 156 -20.25 -14.27 -4.51
N PRO A 157 -20.57 -15.58 -4.54
CA PRO A 157 -20.94 -16.35 -3.32
C PRO A 157 -19.83 -16.33 -2.26
N GLU A 158 -18.58 -16.20 -2.69
CA GLU A 158 -17.39 -16.22 -1.83
C GLU A 158 -17.18 -14.93 -1.04
N MET A 159 -18.03 -13.91 -1.23
CA MET A 159 -17.97 -12.64 -0.48
C MET A 159 -18.63 -12.69 0.90
N ALA A 160 -19.28 -13.80 1.25
CA ALA A 160 -20.29 -13.82 2.30
C ALA A 160 -19.82 -14.26 3.69
N ASP A 161 -18.57 -14.70 3.91
CA ASP A 161 -18.22 -15.34 5.18
C ASP A 161 -17.33 -14.48 6.07
N GLU A 162 -17.86 -14.08 7.22
CA GLU A 162 -17.12 -13.66 8.41
C GLU A 162 -16.30 -14.84 8.96
N ILE A 163 -15.10 -14.54 9.48
CA ILE A 163 -14.20 -15.59 9.94
C ILE A 163 -14.00 -15.47 11.43
N ALA A 164 -14.25 -16.56 12.13
CA ALA A 164 -14.08 -16.69 13.56
C ALA A 164 -12.70 -16.22 14.07
N TYR A 165 -11.65 -16.42 13.28
CA TYR A 165 -10.30 -15.94 13.61
C TYR A 165 -10.20 -14.41 13.67
N ASP A 166 -10.81 -13.70 12.73
CA ASP A 166 -10.79 -12.22 12.69
C ASP A 166 -11.69 -11.64 13.79
N ASP A 167 -12.86 -12.27 14.02
CA ASP A 167 -13.78 -11.88 15.08
C ASP A 167 -13.18 -12.03 16.47
N ALA A 168 -12.46 -13.12 16.73
CA ALA A 168 -11.77 -13.35 18.00
C ALA A 168 -10.72 -12.26 18.28
N ARG A 169 -9.96 -11.86 17.27
CA ARG A 169 -8.96 -10.78 17.41
C ARG A 169 -9.60 -9.40 17.61
N LEU A 170 -10.71 -9.13 16.89
CA LEU A 170 -11.47 -7.90 17.10
C LEU A 170 -12.10 -7.85 18.50
N ALA A 171 -12.58 -8.98 19.02
CA ALA A 171 -13.11 -9.08 20.39
C ALA A 171 -12.01 -8.82 21.44
N PHE A 172 -10.84 -9.44 21.29
CA PHE A 172 -9.66 -9.15 22.09
C PHE A 172 -9.29 -7.66 22.07
N ALA A 173 -9.24 -7.08 20.88
CA ALA A 173 -8.86 -5.68 20.68
C ALA A 173 -9.86 -4.70 21.33
N ARG A 174 -11.19 -4.96 21.21
CA ARG A 174 -12.23 -4.16 21.89
C ARG A 174 -12.05 -4.17 23.41
N ASP A 175 -11.73 -5.34 23.98
CA ASP A 175 -11.51 -5.48 25.42
C ASP A 175 -10.25 -4.71 25.87
N LEU A 176 -9.17 -4.77 25.10
CA LEU A 176 -7.93 -4.06 25.37
C LEU A 176 -8.14 -2.52 25.37
N ILE A 177 -8.80 -1.99 24.33
CA ILE A 177 -9.08 -0.56 24.19
C ILE A 177 -10.04 -0.09 25.27
N ARG A 178 -11.15 -0.80 25.50
CA ARG A 178 -12.13 -0.47 26.54
C ARG A 178 -11.52 -0.40 27.95
N LYS A 179 -10.54 -1.25 28.24
CA LYS A 179 -9.83 -1.27 29.53
C LYS A 179 -8.68 -0.28 29.61
N GLU A 180 -8.46 0.50 28.57
CA GLU A 180 -7.39 1.51 28.49
C GLU A 180 -5.98 0.99 28.85
N LYS A 181 -5.73 -0.30 28.69
CA LYS A 181 -4.46 -0.94 29.08
C LYS A 181 -3.25 -0.35 28.37
N HIS A 182 -3.43 0.19 27.16
CA HIS A 182 -2.39 0.83 26.37
C HIS A 182 -1.84 2.11 27.00
N LEU A 183 -2.65 2.87 27.77
CA LEU A 183 -2.20 4.11 28.41
C LEU A 183 -1.12 3.88 29.49
N GLY A 184 -0.99 2.65 29.98
CA GLY A 184 0.06 2.24 30.90
C GLY A 184 1.43 2.03 30.25
N ILE A 185 1.54 1.98 28.93
CA ILE A 185 2.80 1.75 28.21
C ILE A 185 3.75 2.94 28.36
N ARG A 186 5.00 2.66 28.70
CA ARG A 186 6.07 3.65 28.93
C ARG A 186 7.15 3.53 27.85
N PRO A 187 7.97 4.57 27.66
CA PRO A 187 9.18 4.50 26.83
C PRO A 187 10.07 3.30 27.20
N VAL A 188 10.76 2.75 26.20
CA VAL A 188 11.74 1.68 26.43
C VAL A 188 13.13 2.29 26.52
N ASP A 189 13.81 2.06 27.61
CA ASP A 189 15.21 2.47 27.74
C ASP A 189 16.10 1.60 26.85
N ARG A 190 16.74 2.23 25.87
CA ARG A 190 17.69 1.61 24.94
C ARG A 190 19.06 2.29 25.00
N SER A 191 19.27 3.17 25.99
CA SER A 191 20.53 3.92 26.13
C SER A 191 21.72 3.06 26.52
N GLY A 192 21.46 1.80 26.93
CA GLY A 192 22.49 0.87 27.42
C GLY A 192 23.49 0.39 26.38
N TYR A 193 23.37 0.73 25.08
CA TYR A 193 24.39 0.37 24.10
C TYR A 193 25.20 1.58 23.61
N GLN A 194 26.48 1.34 23.33
CA GLN A 194 27.39 2.37 22.83
C GLN A 194 26.93 2.86 21.44
N GLY A 195 26.79 4.15 21.29
CA GLY A 195 26.36 4.77 20.04
C GLY A 195 24.91 5.22 20.01
N PHE A 196 24.08 4.88 21.01
CA PHE A 196 22.69 5.32 21.08
C PHE A 196 22.55 6.83 20.89
N GLY A 197 21.70 7.25 19.94
CA GLY A 197 21.43 8.65 19.64
C GLY A 197 22.57 9.40 18.93
N THR A 198 23.70 8.78 18.63
CA THR A 198 24.85 9.41 17.94
C THR A 198 24.81 9.16 16.41
N ARG A 199 25.81 9.72 15.70
CA ARG A 199 26.02 9.38 14.27
C ARG A 199 26.44 7.93 14.03
N GLY A 200 26.94 7.24 15.05
CA GLY A 200 27.30 5.82 15.02
C GLY A 200 26.10 4.88 15.22
N ASP A 201 24.94 5.41 15.53
CA ASP A 201 23.74 4.63 15.82
C ASP A 201 23.19 3.95 14.55
N ARG A 202 23.06 2.63 14.60
CA ARG A 202 22.59 1.79 13.49
C ARG A 202 21.39 0.96 13.92
N VAL A 203 20.36 0.87 13.07
CA VAL A 203 19.16 0.09 13.38
C VAL A 203 19.47 -1.37 13.69
N VAL A 204 20.41 -1.99 12.98
CA VAL A 204 20.83 -3.38 13.22
C VAL A 204 21.38 -3.56 14.62
N ASN A 205 22.16 -2.59 15.11
CA ASN A 205 22.72 -2.63 16.47
C ASN A 205 21.62 -2.44 17.53
N ARG A 206 20.64 -1.55 17.30
CA ARG A 206 19.48 -1.42 18.19
C ARG A 206 18.65 -2.70 18.26
N ILE A 207 18.43 -3.35 17.12
CA ILE A 207 17.71 -4.62 17.06
C ILE A 207 18.47 -5.68 17.86
N ARG A 208 19.77 -5.84 17.60
CA ARG A 208 20.62 -6.82 18.33
C ARG A 208 20.59 -6.57 19.84
N HIS A 209 20.82 -5.34 20.27
CA HIS A 209 20.73 -4.94 21.66
C HIS A 209 19.36 -5.27 22.27
N GLY A 210 18.28 -5.00 21.53
CA GLY A 210 16.92 -5.34 21.96
C GLY A 210 16.71 -6.83 22.16
N MET A 211 17.17 -7.66 21.22
CA MET A 211 17.07 -9.12 21.31
C MET A 211 17.88 -9.68 22.49
N GLU A 212 19.11 -9.22 22.68
CA GLU A 212 20.00 -9.64 23.77
C GLU A 212 19.45 -9.28 25.17
N ASN A 213 18.65 -8.22 25.26
CA ASN A 213 18.09 -7.74 26.53
C ASN A 213 16.58 -7.98 26.67
N GLY A 214 15.96 -8.77 25.78
CA GLY A 214 14.52 -9.08 25.83
C GLY A 214 13.62 -7.84 25.71
N LEU A 215 14.07 -6.79 25.02
CA LEU A 215 13.30 -5.57 24.84
C LEU A 215 12.23 -5.75 23.74
N PRO A 216 11.11 -5.02 23.82
CA PRO A 216 10.07 -5.08 22.80
C PRO A 216 10.58 -4.60 21.43
N PRO A 217 9.83 -4.89 20.33
CA PRO A 217 10.17 -4.43 18.98
C PRO A 217 10.41 -2.93 18.88
N LEU A 218 11.23 -2.52 17.92
CA LEU A 218 11.37 -1.11 17.56
C LEU A 218 10.10 -0.62 16.85
N MET A 219 9.55 0.50 17.32
CA MET A 219 8.36 1.11 16.74
C MET A 219 8.76 2.19 15.74
N ARG A 220 8.25 2.07 14.53
CA ARG A 220 8.38 3.03 13.43
C ARG A 220 7.02 3.60 13.09
N ALA A 221 6.90 4.91 12.85
CA ALA A 221 5.69 5.52 12.32
C ALA A 221 6.02 6.59 11.27
N HIS A 222 5.08 6.84 10.36
CA HIS A 222 5.13 8.01 9.48
C HIS A 222 4.73 9.26 10.24
N VAL A 223 5.46 10.34 9.95
CA VAL A 223 5.16 11.69 10.46
C VAL A 223 5.22 12.64 9.28
N GLY A 224 4.15 13.40 9.05
CA GLY A 224 4.10 14.32 7.92
C GLY A 224 2.86 15.20 7.98
N PRO A 225 2.91 16.34 8.72
CA PRO A 225 1.83 17.31 8.66
C PRO A 225 1.67 17.86 7.25
N TYR A 226 0.43 18.08 6.85
CA TYR A 226 0.11 18.80 5.62
C TYR A 226 -0.20 20.27 5.92
N SER A 227 0.39 21.16 5.13
CA SER A 227 -0.01 22.55 5.03
C SER A 227 0.25 23.03 3.59
N PRO A 228 -0.66 23.84 2.99
CA PRO A 228 -0.39 24.48 1.71
C PRO A 228 0.80 25.45 1.77
N ASN A 229 1.08 26.03 2.96
CA ASN A 229 2.26 26.85 3.20
C ASN A 229 3.47 25.96 3.52
N ARG A 230 4.47 25.95 2.61
CA ARG A 230 5.67 25.14 2.73
C ARG A 230 6.44 25.35 4.03
N LEU A 231 6.72 26.60 4.37
CA LEU A 231 7.53 26.94 5.54
C LEU A 231 6.82 26.53 6.84
N GLN A 232 5.51 26.74 6.90
CA GLN A 232 4.69 26.29 8.03
C GLN A 232 4.69 24.77 8.16
N ALA A 233 4.57 24.03 7.04
CA ALA A 233 4.61 22.57 7.06
C ALA A 233 5.92 22.04 7.63
N VAL A 234 7.07 22.57 7.17
CA VAL A 234 8.40 22.18 7.66
C VAL A 234 8.59 22.55 9.13
N HIS A 235 8.15 23.75 9.54
CA HIS A 235 8.24 24.20 10.94
C HIS A 235 7.42 23.27 11.85
N THR A 236 6.15 23.04 11.53
CA THR A 236 5.26 22.14 12.29
C THR A 236 5.85 20.73 12.37
N PHE A 237 6.42 20.22 11.26
CA PHE A 237 7.07 18.91 11.25
C PHE A 237 8.25 18.82 12.23
N LEU A 238 9.09 19.86 12.29
CA LEU A 238 10.22 19.90 13.24
C LEU A 238 9.74 19.98 14.69
N GLU A 239 8.68 20.71 14.96
CA GLU A 239 8.05 20.75 16.29
C GLU A 239 7.50 19.38 16.70
N TRP A 240 6.74 18.75 15.82
CA TRP A 240 6.21 17.39 16.05
C TRP A 240 7.31 16.37 16.26
N THR A 241 8.39 16.48 15.49
CA THR A 241 9.55 15.60 15.63
C THR A 241 10.19 15.71 17.02
N ARG A 242 10.35 16.94 17.58
CA ARG A 242 10.84 17.15 18.94
C ARG A 242 9.90 16.57 20.00
N GLN A 243 8.59 16.83 19.86
CA GLN A 243 7.58 16.29 20.78
C GLN A 243 7.62 14.75 20.83
N LEU A 244 7.79 14.08 19.69
CA LEU A 244 7.90 12.63 19.62
C LEU A 244 9.23 12.13 20.22
N ALA A 245 10.32 12.86 20.00
CA ALA A 245 11.62 12.53 20.61
C ALA A 245 11.57 12.65 22.13
N ASP A 246 10.97 13.72 22.66
CA ASP A 246 10.82 13.98 24.10
C ASP A 246 9.89 12.93 24.76
N ALA A 247 8.84 12.49 24.06
CA ALA A 247 7.95 11.44 24.55
C ALA A 247 8.62 10.06 24.61
N GLY A 248 9.64 9.78 23.80
CA GLY A 248 10.46 8.58 23.83
C GLY A 248 9.74 7.26 23.51
N LEU A 249 8.51 7.31 22.99
CA LEU A 249 7.73 6.12 22.64
C LEU A 249 8.06 5.59 21.24
N LEU A 250 8.38 6.49 20.31
CA LEU A 250 8.75 6.17 18.93
C LEU A 250 10.27 6.02 18.81
N GLU A 251 10.75 4.94 18.20
CA GLU A 251 12.19 4.72 18.00
C GLU A 251 12.68 5.07 16.60
N ILE A 252 11.81 5.04 15.60
CA ILE A 252 12.18 5.27 14.21
C ILE A 252 11.15 6.22 13.57
N LEU A 253 11.59 7.43 13.27
CA LEU A 253 10.82 8.44 12.55
C LEU A 253 10.88 8.15 11.05
N SER A 254 9.75 7.88 10.41
CA SER A 254 9.63 7.90 8.96
C SER A 254 9.09 9.24 8.49
N ILE A 255 9.88 9.96 7.71
CA ILE A 255 9.42 11.22 7.13
C ILE A 255 8.41 10.89 6.02
N GLY A 256 7.19 11.38 6.16
CA GLY A 256 6.20 11.39 5.09
C GLY A 256 6.48 12.58 4.16
N THR A 257 7.43 12.43 3.24
CA THR A 257 7.81 13.50 2.31
C THR A 257 6.74 13.79 1.27
N SER A 258 6.59 15.07 0.88
CA SER A 258 5.70 15.47 -0.19
C SER A 258 6.15 14.94 -1.56
N GLN A 259 5.25 14.96 -2.54
CA GLN A 259 5.59 14.59 -3.92
C GLN A 259 6.68 15.50 -4.50
N LEU A 260 6.67 16.80 -4.19
CA LEU A 260 7.72 17.74 -4.64
C LEU A 260 9.10 17.37 -4.06
N THR A 261 9.18 17.01 -2.77
CA THR A 261 10.43 16.49 -2.18
C THR A 261 10.93 15.24 -2.91
N GLN A 262 10.03 14.37 -3.35
CA GLN A 262 10.41 13.12 -4.01
C GLN A 262 10.84 13.32 -5.47
N SER A 263 10.24 14.28 -6.19
CA SER A 263 10.41 14.44 -7.64
C SER A 263 11.28 15.63 -8.03
N ASP A 264 11.19 16.74 -7.30
CA ASP A 264 11.74 18.05 -7.67
C ASP A 264 12.66 18.60 -6.55
N PHE A 265 13.32 17.72 -5.78
CA PHE A 265 14.19 18.13 -4.68
C PHE A 265 15.34 19.01 -5.16
N GLY A 266 15.53 20.16 -4.50
CA GLY A 266 16.57 21.13 -4.82
C GLY A 266 16.20 22.12 -5.94
N GLU A 267 15.00 22.01 -6.51
CA GLU A 267 14.48 22.94 -7.51
C GLU A 267 13.69 24.09 -6.86
N GLU A 268 13.49 25.18 -7.61
CA GLU A 268 12.52 26.20 -7.24
C GLU A 268 11.09 25.73 -7.59
N TRP A 269 10.24 25.60 -6.59
CA TRP A 269 8.89 25.05 -6.78
C TRP A 269 7.85 26.10 -7.19
N GLY A 270 8.12 27.40 -6.94
CA GLY A 270 7.14 28.48 -7.21
C GLY A 270 5.80 28.19 -6.56
N ASP A 271 4.72 28.31 -7.35
CA ASP A 271 3.35 28.07 -6.92
C ASP A 271 2.89 26.60 -7.06
N LYS A 272 3.82 25.67 -7.29
CA LYS A 272 3.46 24.24 -7.35
C LYS A 272 2.87 23.79 -6.01
N PRO A 273 1.72 23.10 -5.98
CA PRO A 273 1.14 22.59 -4.75
C PRO A 273 2.02 21.51 -4.14
N ASN A 274 2.12 21.50 -2.81
CA ASN A 274 2.99 20.55 -2.09
C ASN A 274 2.63 19.08 -2.32
N GLY A 275 1.38 18.75 -2.60
CA GLY A 275 0.84 17.40 -2.43
C GLY A 275 0.73 17.05 -0.95
N GLY A 276 0.53 15.78 -0.61
CA GLY A 276 0.53 15.32 0.78
C GLY A 276 1.94 15.19 1.36
N GLY A 277 2.08 15.38 2.66
CA GLY A 277 3.34 15.21 3.39
C GLY A 277 4.21 16.47 3.48
N VAL A 278 5.42 16.30 4.01
CA VAL A 278 6.33 17.38 4.35
C VAL A 278 7.17 17.82 3.15
N PRO A 279 7.12 19.09 2.76
CA PRO A 279 7.83 19.60 1.58
C PRO A 279 9.26 20.05 1.91
N ILE A 280 10.15 19.13 2.26
CA ILE A 280 11.58 19.37 2.51
C ILE A 280 12.29 19.59 1.17
N ASN A 281 13.08 20.65 1.03
CA ASN A 281 13.74 21.03 -0.22
C ASN A 281 15.24 21.32 -0.11
N SER A 282 15.88 21.06 1.02
CA SER A 282 17.31 21.29 1.15
C SER A 282 18.01 20.26 2.06
N PRO A 283 19.33 20.06 1.87
CA PRO A 283 20.12 19.25 2.81
C PRO A 283 20.14 19.81 4.23
N ASP A 284 20.07 21.13 4.40
CA ASP A 284 20.05 21.77 5.72
C ASP A 284 18.74 21.49 6.47
N GLU A 285 17.61 21.47 5.78
CA GLU A 285 16.35 21.06 6.36
C GLU A 285 16.40 19.59 6.82
N PHE A 286 17.00 18.69 6.03
CA PHE A 286 17.22 17.30 6.48
C PHE A 286 18.16 17.22 7.70
N ARG A 287 19.23 18.04 7.77
CA ARG A 287 20.09 18.11 8.98
C ARG A 287 19.31 18.57 10.21
N ALA A 288 18.42 19.57 10.02
CA ALA A 288 17.52 20.02 11.10
C ALA A 288 16.59 18.92 11.57
N VAL A 289 16.05 18.10 10.67
CA VAL A 289 15.26 16.91 11.03
C VAL A 289 16.08 15.93 11.86
N TRP A 290 17.32 15.62 11.44
CA TRP A 290 18.18 14.72 12.20
C TRP A 290 18.44 15.23 13.62
N GLN A 291 18.67 16.52 13.78
CA GLN A 291 18.88 17.14 15.11
C GLN A 291 17.61 17.07 15.97
N ALA A 292 16.45 17.41 15.39
CA ALA A 292 15.16 17.38 16.09
C ALA A 292 14.74 15.97 16.50
N ALA A 293 15.10 14.96 15.72
CA ALA A 293 14.68 13.58 15.93
C ALA A 293 15.44 12.85 17.04
N ARG A 294 16.60 13.37 17.52
CA ARG A 294 17.41 12.64 18.52
C ARG A 294 16.63 12.29 19.78
N PRO A 295 16.72 11.05 20.33
CA PRO A 295 17.57 9.93 19.87
C PRO A 295 16.90 8.98 18.84
N MET A 296 15.75 9.32 18.26
CA MET A 296 15.13 8.48 17.22
C MET A 296 16.05 8.31 16.01
N LEU A 297 15.99 7.15 15.37
CA LEU A 297 16.53 6.94 14.03
C LEU A 297 15.59 7.59 13.01
N VAL A 298 16.12 8.00 11.88
CA VAL A 298 15.35 8.67 10.82
C VAL A 298 15.38 7.87 9.53
N ARG A 299 14.24 7.78 8.86
CA ARG A 299 14.07 7.10 7.58
C ARG A 299 13.20 7.96 6.66
N THR A 300 13.41 7.90 5.35
CA THR A 300 12.56 8.53 4.33
C THR A 300 12.49 7.67 3.06
N TYR A 301 11.67 8.06 2.10
CA TYR A 301 11.58 7.44 0.78
C TYR A 301 12.76 7.86 -0.11
N ALA A 302 13.08 7.02 -1.11
CA ALA A 302 14.21 7.25 -2.01
C ALA A 302 14.04 8.45 -2.94
N GLY A 303 12.82 8.89 -3.22
CA GLY A 303 12.51 9.83 -4.28
C GLY A 303 12.16 9.13 -5.60
N THR A 304 11.89 9.92 -6.62
CA THR A 304 11.48 9.46 -7.95
C THR A 304 12.41 9.96 -9.07
N ARG A 305 13.39 10.81 -8.72
CA ARG A 305 14.42 11.36 -9.61
C ARG A 305 15.74 11.44 -8.86
N ASN A 306 16.87 11.23 -9.56
CA ASN A 306 18.20 11.31 -8.97
C ASN A 306 18.40 10.42 -7.73
N VAL A 307 17.83 9.22 -7.75
CA VAL A 307 17.79 8.30 -6.60
C VAL A 307 19.19 8.01 -6.01
N PRO A 308 20.27 7.77 -6.79
CA PRO A 308 21.60 7.57 -6.23
C PRO A 308 22.16 8.79 -5.50
N GLN A 309 21.91 10.00 -6.00
CA GLN A 309 22.36 11.27 -5.37
C GLN A 309 21.60 11.52 -4.06
N LEU A 310 20.28 11.30 -4.08
CA LEU A 310 19.46 11.40 -2.87
C LEU A 310 19.88 10.37 -1.80
N ALA A 311 20.22 9.14 -2.18
CA ALA A 311 20.73 8.15 -1.24
C ALA A 311 22.00 8.63 -0.53
N ARG A 312 22.96 9.23 -1.24
CA ARG A 312 24.17 9.83 -0.65
C ARG A 312 23.82 10.97 0.30
N MET A 313 22.98 11.90 -0.13
CA MET A 313 22.53 13.03 0.67
C MET A 313 21.85 12.59 1.97
N TYR A 314 21.01 11.53 1.95
CA TYR A 314 20.37 11.01 3.15
C TYR A 314 21.37 10.40 4.14
N GLU A 315 22.45 9.76 3.68
CA GLU A 315 23.54 9.32 4.55
C GLU A 315 24.23 10.51 5.23
N GLU A 316 24.54 11.54 4.49
CA GLU A 316 25.27 12.71 4.96
C GLU A 316 24.45 13.58 5.92
N THR A 317 23.14 13.67 5.69
CA THR A 317 22.26 14.59 6.44
C THR A 317 21.56 13.92 7.60
N ILE A 318 20.76 12.90 7.35
CA ILE A 318 19.91 12.24 8.37
C ILE A 318 20.52 10.95 8.93
N ASN A 319 21.68 10.49 8.46
CA ASN A 319 22.23 9.18 8.81
C ASN A 319 21.14 8.09 8.72
N ILE A 320 20.51 8.01 7.55
CA ILE A 320 19.29 7.22 7.34
C ILE A 320 19.36 5.83 7.97
N ALA A 321 18.29 5.40 8.63
CA ALA A 321 18.26 4.10 9.32
C ALA A 321 18.40 2.94 8.35
N TRP A 322 17.70 3.03 7.22
CA TRP A 322 17.81 2.15 6.04
C TRP A 322 17.22 2.84 4.83
N HIS A 323 17.63 2.43 3.64
CA HIS A 323 17.07 2.91 2.40
C HIS A 323 15.91 2.03 1.92
N ALA A 324 14.90 2.66 1.29
CA ALA A 324 13.80 1.96 0.67
C ALA A 324 13.76 2.28 -0.82
N LEU A 325 13.75 1.24 -1.67
CA LEU A 325 13.62 1.37 -3.11
C LEU A 325 12.40 0.59 -3.60
N SER A 326 11.78 1.09 -4.65
CA SER A 326 10.52 0.56 -5.18
C SER A 326 10.65 -0.15 -6.54
N PHE A 327 11.85 -0.23 -7.11
CA PHE A 327 12.20 -0.89 -8.38
C PHE A 327 11.29 -0.46 -9.53
N TRP A 328 10.24 -1.24 -9.83
CA TRP A 328 9.31 -0.97 -10.93
C TRP A 328 8.42 0.26 -10.69
N TRP A 329 8.30 0.73 -9.44
CA TRP A 329 7.34 1.73 -9.01
C TRP A 329 7.98 3.09 -8.76
N PHE A 330 7.15 4.14 -8.59
CA PHE A 330 7.56 5.53 -8.44
C PHE A 330 8.26 6.09 -9.68
N CYS A 331 7.68 5.80 -10.84
CA CYS A 331 8.13 6.27 -12.15
C CYS A 331 6.91 6.50 -13.07
N GLN A 332 7.07 6.49 -14.39
CA GLN A 332 5.96 6.69 -15.32
C GLN A 332 4.84 5.67 -15.18
N ILE A 333 5.13 4.43 -14.77
CA ILE A 333 4.15 3.34 -14.66
C ILE A 333 3.03 3.63 -13.64
N ASP A 334 3.27 4.49 -12.68
CA ASP A 334 2.29 4.90 -11.66
C ASP A 334 2.13 6.43 -11.57
N GLY A 335 2.64 7.14 -12.55
CA GLY A 335 2.50 8.60 -12.67
C GLY A 335 3.25 9.40 -11.60
N ARG A 336 4.16 8.77 -10.84
CA ARG A 336 4.86 9.40 -9.71
C ARG A 336 6.23 9.97 -10.03
N GLY A 337 6.84 9.54 -11.12
CA GLY A 337 8.18 9.98 -11.50
C GLY A 337 8.37 10.05 -13.02
N PRO A 338 9.41 10.74 -13.47
CA PRO A 338 9.59 11.06 -14.90
C PRO A 338 10.19 9.92 -15.72
N TYR A 339 10.83 8.95 -15.08
CA TYR A 339 11.59 7.91 -15.78
C TYR A 339 10.70 6.79 -16.31
N ALA A 340 11.06 6.25 -17.49
CA ALA A 340 10.55 4.96 -17.93
C ALA A 340 11.02 3.84 -16.98
N VAL A 341 10.31 2.71 -16.94
CA VAL A 341 10.61 1.61 -15.99
C VAL A 341 12.05 1.10 -16.11
N ARG A 342 12.61 0.98 -17.32
CA ARG A 342 14.01 0.54 -17.52
C ARG A 342 15.02 1.49 -16.87
N GLU A 343 14.85 2.76 -17.07
CA GLU A 343 15.71 3.79 -16.49
C GLU A 343 15.57 3.84 -14.97
N ASN A 344 14.35 3.77 -14.46
CA ASN A 344 14.08 3.73 -13.04
C ASN A 344 14.76 2.53 -12.36
N LEU A 345 14.66 1.34 -12.95
CA LEU A 345 15.37 0.14 -12.47
C LEU A 345 16.88 0.33 -12.45
N ALA A 346 17.46 0.95 -13.49
CA ALA A 346 18.89 1.22 -13.54
C ALA A 346 19.34 2.16 -12.41
N GLN A 347 18.61 3.26 -12.18
CA GLN A 347 18.83 4.21 -11.09
C GLN A 347 18.76 3.53 -9.72
N HIS A 348 17.75 2.67 -9.54
CA HIS A 348 17.55 1.94 -8.28
C HIS A 348 18.67 0.92 -8.02
N LEU A 349 19.16 0.20 -9.04
CA LEU A 349 20.26 -0.73 -8.86
C LEU A 349 21.61 -0.03 -8.64
N GLU A 350 21.80 1.17 -9.21
CA GLU A 350 22.95 2.02 -8.87
C GLU A 350 22.89 2.44 -7.40
N ALA A 351 21.74 2.93 -6.94
CA ALA A 351 21.55 3.29 -5.54
C ALA A 351 21.74 2.08 -4.62
N LEU A 352 21.25 0.90 -5.02
CA LEU A 352 21.38 -0.34 -4.24
C LEU A 352 22.85 -0.72 -3.99
N ARG A 353 23.73 -0.58 -5.01
CA ARG A 353 25.18 -0.81 -4.84
C ARG A 353 25.81 0.20 -3.87
N PHE A 354 25.39 1.46 -3.92
CA PHE A 354 25.83 2.46 -2.94
C PHE A 354 25.37 2.10 -1.52
N ILE A 355 24.11 1.67 -1.35
CA ILE A 355 23.53 1.24 -0.06
C ILE A 355 24.35 0.06 0.50
N ALA A 356 24.69 -0.91 -0.34
CA ALA A 356 25.52 -2.05 0.04
C ALA A 356 26.92 -1.60 0.52
N ALA A 357 27.57 -0.70 -0.22
CA ALA A 357 28.87 -0.13 0.13
C ALA A 357 28.81 0.65 1.47
N SER A 358 27.70 1.31 1.77
CA SER A 358 27.46 2.02 3.04
C SER A 358 27.12 1.10 4.21
N LYS A 359 26.98 -0.21 3.95
CA LYS A 359 26.57 -1.23 4.95
C LYS A 359 25.25 -0.88 5.66
N LYS A 360 24.35 -0.20 4.94
CA LYS A 360 23.00 0.10 5.42
C LYS A 360 22.03 -1.00 5.01
N PRO A 361 21.00 -1.26 5.82
CA PRO A 361 19.93 -2.14 5.40
C PRO A 361 19.14 -1.56 4.21
N PHE A 362 18.51 -2.45 3.47
CA PHE A 362 17.63 -2.13 2.35
C PHE A 362 16.22 -2.65 2.59
N GLU A 363 15.20 -1.82 2.36
CA GLU A 363 13.78 -2.17 2.39
C GLU A 363 13.23 -2.22 0.96
N PRO A 364 12.80 -3.39 0.45
CA PRO A 364 12.06 -3.45 -0.80
C PRO A 364 10.63 -2.94 -0.58
N ASN A 365 10.38 -1.71 -1.02
CA ASN A 365 9.06 -1.09 -0.99
C ASN A 365 8.27 -1.52 -2.24
N ILE A 366 8.00 -2.82 -2.38
CA ILE A 366 7.62 -3.44 -3.66
C ILE A 366 6.33 -4.27 -3.57
N PRO A 367 6.19 -5.31 -2.70
CA PRO A 367 5.09 -6.27 -2.81
C PRO A 367 3.70 -5.63 -2.73
N HIS A 368 3.51 -4.69 -1.81
CA HIS A 368 2.24 -3.99 -1.65
C HIS A 368 1.88 -3.09 -2.84
N HIS A 369 2.86 -2.60 -3.60
CA HIS A 369 2.57 -1.86 -4.84
C HIS A 369 2.00 -2.76 -5.94
N PHE A 370 2.38 -4.03 -5.98
CA PHE A 370 1.73 -5.03 -6.81
C PHE A 370 0.29 -5.28 -6.32
N ALA A 371 0.09 -5.49 -5.02
CA ALA A 371 -1.25 -5.67 -4.44
C ALA A 371 -2.17 -4.49 -4.73
N PHE A 372 -1.69 -3.24 -4.66
CA PHE A 372 -2.45 -2.04 -5.00
C PHE A 372 -2.90 -1.98 -6.46
N ARG A 373 -2.35 -2.84 -7.32
CA ARG A 373 -2.72 -2.95 -8.73
C ARG A 373 -3.38 -4.28 -9.06
N GLY A 374 -3.95 -4.89 -8.03
CA GLY A 374 -4.76 -6.10 -8.16
C GLY A 374 -3.97 -7.38 -8.38
N ALA A 375 -2.66 -7.38 -8.07
CA ALA A 375 -1.87 -8.60 -8.11
C ALA A 375 -2.39 -9.64 -7.11
N ASP A 376 -2.26 -10.92 -7.48
CA ASP A 376 -2.59 -12.03 -6.61
C ASP A 376 -1.54 -12.28 -5.51
N ASP A 377 -1.91 -13.06 -4.51
CA ASP A 377 -1.04 -13.35 -3.36
C ASP A 377 0.27 -14.02 -3.76
N VAL A 378 0.28 -14.86 -4.81
CA VAL A 378 1.52 -15.49 -5.32
C VAL A 378 2.45 -14.44 -5.91
N THR A 379 1.93 -13.49 -6.69
CA THR A 379 2.71 -12.36 -7.23
C THR A 379 3.28 -11.48 -6.12
N TYR A 380 2.51 -11.25 -5.04
CA TYR A 380 3.01 -10.55 -3.86
C TYR A 380 4.27 -11.22 -3.30
N VAL A 381 4.21 -12.54 -3.08
CA VAL A 381 5.35 -13.33 -2.57
C VAL A 381 6.52 -13.34 -3.55
N VAL A 382 6.27 -13.62 -4.84
CA VAL A 382 7.31 -13.65 -5.89
C VAL A 382 8.05 -12.32 -5.98
N SER A 383 7.33 -11.20 -5.96
CA SER A 383 7.93 -9.86 -6.06
C SER A 383 8.87 -9.55 -4.88
N ALA A 384 8.54 -10.02 -3.68
CA ALA A 384 9.41 -9.91 -2.51
C ALA A 384 10.69 -10.72 -2.66
N VAL A 385 10.57 -11.97 -3.15
CA VAL A 385 11.72 -12.86 -3.36
C VAL A 385 12.64 -12.33 -4.45
N LEU A 386 12.10 -11.84 -5.57
CA LEU A 386 12.88 -11.19 -6.62
C LEU A 386 13.67 -10.00 -6.09
N ALA A 387 13.03 -9.16 -5.28
CA ALA A 387 13.69 -8.03 -4.65
C ALA A 387 14.80 -8.46 -3.68
N ALA A 388 14.55 -9.48 -2.87
CA ALA A 388 15.54 -10.01 -1.92
C ALA A 388 16.75 -10.64 -2.63
N ARG A 389 16.53 -11.45 -3.68
CA ARG A 389 17.61 -12.02 -4.49
C ARG A 389 18.42 -10.95 -5.22
N THR A 390 17.73 -9.92 -5.76
CA THR A 390 18.39 -8.75 -6.36
C THR A 390 19.24 -7.99 -5.33
N ALA A 391 18.72 -7.79 -4.13
CA ALA A 391 19.46 -7.14 -3.05
C ALA A 391 20.73 -7.90 -2.68
N LYS A 392 20.60 -9.21 -2.47
CA LYS A 392 21.74 -10.10 -2.16
C LYS A 392 22.77 -10.10 -3.27
N ALA A 393 22.34 -10.20 -4.53
CA ALA A 393 23.23 -10.18 -5.70
C ALA A 393 24.01 -8.84 -5.85
N ASN A 394 23.49 -7.75 -5.28
CA ASN A 394 24.15 -6.43 -5.26
C ASN A 394 24.88 -6.12 -3.94
N GLY A 395 25.07 -7.11 -3.05
CA GLY A 395 25.91 -7.00 -1.86
C GLY A 395 25.24 -6.41 -0.62
N ILE A 396 23.91 -6.34 -0.59
CA ILE A 396 23.17 -5.93 0.63
C ILE A 396 23.38 -6.98 1.72
N GLY A 397 23.75 -6.54 2.92
CA GLY A 397 23.96 -7.43 4.07
C GLY A 397 22.70 -7.60 4.94
N HIS A 398 21.78 -6.64 4.96
CA HIS A 398 20.55 -6.73 5.76
C HIS A 398 19.35 -6.26 4.95
N LEU A 399 18.32 -7.09 4.89
CA LEU A 399 17.05 -6.80 4.23
C LEU A 399 15.98 -6.51 5.29
N ILE A 400 15.33 -5.34 5.20
CA ILE A 400 14.12 -5.06 5.96
C ILE A 400 12.93 -5.57 5.14
N LEU A 401 12.41 -6.74 5.49
CA LEU A 401 11.28 -7.34 4.79
C LEU A 401 9.98 -6.70 5.27
N GLN A 402 9.53 -5.67 4.56
CA GLN A 402 8.24 -5.07 4.84
C GLN A 402 7.11 -6.00 4.39
N ASN A 403 6.19 -6.29 5.30
CA ASN A 403 5.01 -7.09 5.05
C ASN A 403 3.75 -6.30 5.39
N MET A 404 2.89 -6.06 4.39
CA MET A 404 1.65 -5.31 4.58
C MET A 404 0.47 -6.28 4.70
N LEU A 405 -0.16 -6.25 5.88
CA LEU A 405 -1.37 -7.00 6.21
C LEU A 405 -2.62 -6.22 5.83
N ASN A 406 -3.76 -6.90 5.72
CA ASN A 406 -5.04 -6.31 5.32
C ASN A 406 -4.94 -5.52 4.00
N THR A 407 -4.24 -6.09 3.01
CA THR A 407 -4.06 -5.48 1.70
C THR A 407 -4.26 -6.54 0.60
N PRO A 408 -5.41 -6.43 -0.09
CA PRO A 408 -6.54 -5.51 0.10
C PRO A 408 -7.23 -5.69 1.46
N LYS A 409 -7.98 -4.68 1.92
CA LYS A 409 -8.65 -4.68 3.24
C LYS A 409 -9.63 -5.84 3.48
N SER A 410 -10.10 -6.46 2.42
CA SER A 410 -10.96 -7.65 2.42
C SER A 410 -10.21 -8.97 2.55
N SER A 411 -8.86 -8.94 2.67
CA SER A 411 -8.08 -10.14 2.97
C SER A 411 -8.41 -10.65 4.37
N TRP A 412 -8.61 -11.96 4.49
CA TRP A 412 -8.82 -12.59 5.77
C TRP A 412 -7.50 -12.76 6.51
N GLY A 413 -7.52 -12.66 7.84
CA GLY A 413 -6.30 -12.77 8.65
C GLY A 413 -5.56 -14.09 8.45
N VAL A 414 -6.27 -15.21 8.27
CA VAL A 414 -5.66 -16.51 7.96
C VAL A 414 -4.94 -16.51 6.60
N GLN A 415 -5.46 -15.79 5.61
CA GLN A 415 -4.83 -15.65 4.29
C GLN A 415 -3.61 -14.73 4.35
N ASP A 416 -3.71 -13.63 5.08
CA ASP A 416 -2.59 -12.72 5.32
C ASP A 416 -1.44 -13.41 6.08
N LEU A 417 -1.75 -14.23 7.10
CA LEU A 417 -0.74 -15.03 7.79
C LEU A 417 -0.05 -16.02 6.87
N ALA A 418 -0.83 -16.75 6.06
CA ALA A 418 -0.27 -17.69 5.10
C ALA A 418 0.65 -17.01 4.09
N LYS A 419 0.22 -15.87 3.54
CA LYS A 419 1.00 -15.03 2.62
C LYS A 419 2.29 -14.53 3.27
N SER A 420 2.19 -14.04 4.49
CA SER A 420 3.32 -13.53 5.28
C SER A 420 4.35 -14.62 5.56
N ARG A 421 3.89 -15.80 5.96
CA ARG A 421 4.77 -16.94 6.29
C ARG A 421 5.44 -17.51 5.04
N ALA A 422 4.70 -17.65 3.93
CA ALA A 422 5.27 -18.11 2.66
C ALA A 422 6.36 -17.14 2.15
N MET A 423 6.08 -15.84 2.18
CA MET A 423 7.04 -14.81 1.81
C MET A 423 8.28 -14.86 2.70
N LEU A 424 8.10 -14.90 4.02
CA LEU A 424 9.19 -14.93 4.99
C LEU A 424 10.05 -16.18 4.84
N ALA A 425 9.43 -17.36 4.65
CA ALA A 425 10.12 -18.62 4.47
C ALA A 425 11.01 -18.61 3.22
N LEU A 426 10.49 -18.16 2.06
CA LEU A 426 11.26 -18.08 0.82
C LEU A 426 12.39 -17.04 0.90
N VAL A 427 12.16 -15.89 1.54
CA VAL A 427 13.18 -14.86 1.67
C VAL A 427 14.24 -15.25 2.71
N ARG A 428 13.87 -15.89 3.83
CA ARG A 428 14.85 -16.47 4.77
C ARG A 428 15.61 -17.65 4.19
N GLY A 429 15.02 -18.38 3.28
CA GLY A 429 15.71 -19.49 2.60
C GLY A 429 16.95 -19.07 1.81
N ILE A 430 17.16 -17.77 1.59
CA ILE A 430 18.39 -17.24 0.97
C ILE A 430 19.34 -16.55 1.97
N GLU A 431 19.05 -16.60 3.29
CA GLU A 431 19.97 -16.10 4.33
C GLU A 431 21.29 -16.88 4.35
N ASP A 432 22.35 -16.20 4.65
CA ASP A 432 23.69 -16.74 4.95
C ASP A 432 24.45 -15.80 5.90
N GLU A 433 25.74 -16.03 6.08
CA GLU A 433 26.61 -15.20 6.92
C GLU A 433 26.68 -13.73 6.49
N ASN A 434 26.43 -13.44 5.21
CA ASN A 434 26.54 -12.12 4.60
C ASN A 434 25.19 -11.48 4.27
N PHE A 435 24.07 -12.17 4.47
CA PHE A 435 22.71 -11.68 4.15
C PHE A 435 21.71 -12.13 5.21
N GLN A 436 21.13 -11.17 5.92
CA GLN A 436 20.19 -11.38 7.02
C GLN A 436 18.85 -10.66 6.77
N VAL A 437 17.75 -11.26 7.20
CA VAL A 437 16.38 -10.75 6.99
C VAL A 437 15.78 -10.25 8.30
N ILE A 438 15.29 -9.03 8.29
CA ILE A 438 14.62 -8.34 9.40
C ILE A 438 13.16 -8.14 9.04
N LEU A 439 12.26 -8.87 9.67
CA LEU A 439 10.82 -8.75 9.44
C LEU A 439 10.28 -7.41 9.97
N GLN A 440 9.53 -6.70 9.14
CA GLN A 440 8.82 -5.47 9.48
C GLN A 440 7.37 -5.52 9.00
N PRO A 441 6.40 -6.01 9.79
CA PRO A 441 5.00 -5.98 9.43
C PRO A 441 4.40 -4.58 9.62
N ARG A 442 3.30 -4.34 8.86
CA ARG A 442 2.43 -3.17 8.99
C ARG A 442 1.02 -3.49 8.54
N ALA A 443 0.06 -2.65 8.94
CA ALA A 443 -1.28 -2.66 8.35
C ALA A 443 -1.33 -1.96 6.98
N GLY A 444 -2.30 -2.32 6.15
CA GLY A 444 -2.76 -1.49 5.04
C GLY A 444 -3.49 -0.26 5.55
N LEU A 445 -3.30 0.89 4.89
CA LEU A 445 -3.92 2.13 5.32
C LEU A 445 -5.44 2.12 5.17
N ASP A 446 -5.95 1.47 4.14
CA ASP A 446 -7.38 1.34 3.82
C ASP A 446 -8.15 0.38 4.75
N TYR A 447 -7.44 -0.30 5.65
CA TYR A 447 -8.06 -1.13 6.69
C TYR A 447 -8.73 -0.32 7.79
N PHE A 448 -8.25 0.90 8.06
CA PHE A 448 -8.72 1.73 9.17
C PHE A 448 -10.01 2.47 8.87
N SER A 449 -10.94 2.42 9.83
CA SER A 449 -12.19 3.17 9.81
C SER A 449 -11.93 4.67 9.97
N HIS A 450 -12.85 5.49 9.46
CA HIS A 450 -12.88 6.93 9.77
C HIS A 450 -13.39 7.22 11.20
N ASP A 451 -14.08 6.27 11.83
CA ASP A 451 -14.41 6.30 13.26
C ASP A 451 -13.17 5.95 14.07
N LEU A 452 -12.62 6.92 14.80
CA LEU A 452 -11.34 6.77 15.49
C LEU A 452 -11.36 5.71 16.58
N GLU A 453 -12.50 5.50 17.28
CA GLU A 453 -12.59 4.45 18.30
C GLU A 453 -12.57 3.06 17.66
N LYS A 454 -13.27 2.90 16.54
CA LYS A 454 -13.19 1.66 15.73
C LYS A 454 -11.78 1.46 15.16
N ALA A 455 -11.14 2.52 14.70
CA ALA A 455 -9.76 2.47 14.17
C ALA A 455 -8.72 2.07 15.24
N LYS A 456 -8.87 2.49 16.50
CA LYS A 456 -8.04 2.03 17.62
C LYS A 456 -8.19 0.52 17.84
N VAL A 457 -9.41 0.01 17.79
CA VAL A 457 -9.68 -1.44 17.87
C VAL A 457 -9.03 -2.18 16.71
N GLN A 458 -9.14 -1.65 15.49
CA GLN A 458 -8.50 -2.24 14.31
C GLN A 458 -6.97 -2.26 14.42
N LEU A 459 -6.36 -1.18 14.97
CA LEU A 459 -4.92 -1.15 15.23
C LEU A 459 -4.49 -2.23 16.24
N ALA A 460 -5.22 -2.40 17.32
CA ALA A 460 -4.93 -3.45 18.30
C ALA A 460 -5.08 -4.86 17.69
N ALA A 461 -6.13 -5.09 16.89
CA ALA A 461 -6.37 -6.37 16.22
C ALA A 461 -5.30 -6.72 15.19
N VAL A 462 -4.88 -5.77 14.35
CA VAL A 462 -3.82 -6.02 13.37
C VAL A 462 -2.45 -6.15 14.04
N SER A 463 -2.21 -5.50 15.18
CA SER A 463 -0.98 -5.69 15.96
C SER A 463 -0.87 -7.13 16.50
N ALA A 464 -1.96 -7.74 16.93
CA ALA A 464 -1.99 -9.16 17.29
C ALA A 464 -1.72 -10.06 16.06
N LEU A 465 -2.27 -9.72 14.89
CA LEU A 465 -2.00 -10.42 13.63
C LEU A 465 -0.52 -10.34 13.22
N MET A 466 0.13 -9.20 13.44
CA MET A 466 1.57 -9.04 13.17
C MET A 466 2.42 -10.00 14.02
N ASP A 467 2.04 -10.19 15.27
CA ASP A 467 2.71 -11.13 16.17
C ASP A 467 2.46 -12.60 15.80
N ASP A 468 1.28 -12.90 15.26
CA ASP A 468 0.92 -14.24 14.78
C ASP A 468 1.67 -14.68 13.51
N ILE A 469 2.45 -13.83 12.86
CA ILE A 469 3.33 -14.24 11.76
C ILE A 469 4.35 -15.28 12.26
N GLU A 470 4.98 -15.02 13.42
CA GLU A 470 5.93 -15.92 14.10
C GLU A 470 5.59 -16.03 15.60
N PRO A 471 4.47 -16.68 15.96
CA PRO A 471 3.89 -16.60 17.31
C PRO A 471 4.76 -17.16 18.43
N HIS A 472 5.74 -18.02 18.10
CA HIS A 472 6.64 -18.67 19.05
C HIS A 472 8.06 -18.10 19.05
N ASN A 473 8.31 -17.04 18.26
CA ASN A 473 9.59 -16.35 18.23
C ASN A 473 9.53 -15.07 19.10
N PRO A 474 10.11 -15.05 20.31
CA PRO A 474 10.03 -13.89 21.19
C PRO A 474 10.72 -12.65 20.60
N ASN A 475 11.65 -12.83 19.66
CA ASN A 475 12.42 -11.78 19.02
C ASN A 475 11.80 -11.29 17.70
N SER A 476 10.63 -11.81 17.33
CA SER A 476 9.92 -11.42 16.10
C SER A 476 8.55 -10.83 16.40
N PRO A 477 8.13 -9.82 15.60
CA PRO A 477 8.95 -9.07 14.65
C PRO A 477 9.90 -8.08 15.37
N PRO A 478 11.13 -7.89 14.89
CA PRO A 478 12.08 -6.97 15.53
C PRO A 478 11.78 -5.50 15.31
N VAL A 479 11.06 -5.17 14.22
CA VAL A 479 10.60 -3.81 13.88
C VAL A 479 9.13 -3.87 13.53
N ILE A 480 8.33 -2.93 13.99
CA ILE A 480 6.93 -2.77 13.60
C ILE A 480 6.72 -1.39 13.00
N HIS A 481 6.14 -1.36 11.82
CA HIS A 481 5.66 -0.13 11.21
C HIS A 481 4.23 0.14 11.69
N VAL A 482 4.11 0.96 12.69
CA VAL A 482 2.84 1.42 13.23
C VAL A 482 2.20 2.39 12.22
N VAL A 483 1.08 2.01 11.65
CA VAL A 483 0.21 2.92 10.92
C VAL A 483 -0.69 3.57 11.97
N SER A 484 -0.60 4.89 12.12
CA SER A 484 -1.41 5.60 13.12
C SER A 484 -2.89 5.42 12.81
N TYR A 485 -3.70 5.13 13.82
CA TYR A 485 -5.12 4.79 13.64
C TYR A 485 -5.93 5.89 12.94
N SER A 486 -5.46 7.14 12.96
CA SER A 486 -6.13 8.26 12.27
C SER A 486 -5.62 8.50 10.84
N GLU A 487 -4.46 7.94 10.45
CA GLU A 487 -3.72 8.30 9.21
C GLU A 487 -4.55 8.12 7.93
N ALA A 488 -5.54 7.22 7.96
CA ALA A 488 -6.41 6.97 6.80
C ALA A 488 -7.35 8.16 6.47
N SER A 489 -7.75 8.95 7.47
CA SER A 489 -8.83 9.93 7.33
C SER A 489 -8.59 11.27 8.03
N HIS A 490 -7.64 11.32 8.95
CA HIS A 490 -7.28 12.49 9.73
C HIS A 490 -5.78 12.66 9.83
N LEU A 491 -5.33 13.86 10.15
CA LEU A 491 -3.93 14.12 10.40
C LEU A 491 -3.47 13.40 11.68
N ALA A 492 -2.37 12.64 11.58
CA ALA A 492 -1.76 11.95 12.71
C ALA A 492 -0.75 12.89 13.40
N ASP A 493 -1.20 13.60 14.42
CA ASP A 493 -0.37 14.46 15.27
C ASP A 493 0.45 13.64 16.30
N PRO A 494 1.39 14.24 17.05
CA PRO A 494 2.21 13.53 18.03
C PRO A 494 1.42 12.77 19.11
N PRO A 495 0.35 13.30 19.70
CA PRO A 495 -0.52 12.54 20.61
C PRO A 495 -1.07 11.26 19.99
N VAL A 496 -1.62 11.33 18.78
CA VAL A 496 -2.17 10.17 18.04
C VAL A 496 -1.08 9.15 17.72
N ILE A 497 0.09 9.60 17.27
CA ILE A 497 1.22 8.71 16.98
C ILE A 497 1.68 7.98 18.25
N ASN A 498 1.83 8.69 19.36
CA ASN A 498 2.21 8.11 20.64
C ASN A 498 1.19 7.09 21.15
N GLU A 499 -0.11 7.43 21.10
CA GLU A 499 -1.18 6.49 21.47
C GLU A 499 -1.19 5.26 20.55
N SER A 500 -0.97 5.44 19.25
CA SER A 500 -0.86 4.32 18.30
C SER A 500 0.28 3.36 18.64
N VAL A 501 1.45 3.89 19.02
CA VAL A 501 2.58 3.08 19.52
C VAL A 501 2.22 2.35 20.81
N GLN A 502 1.55 3.03 21.74
CA GLN A 502 1.10 2.43 22.99
C GLN A 502 0.09 1.30 22.76
N ILE A 503 -0.90 1.50 21.88
CA ILE A 503 -1.87 0.47 21.48
C ILE A 503 -1.14 -0.75 20.89
N THR A 504 -0.24 -0.53 19.96
CA THR A 504 0.51 -1.62 19.29
C THR A 504 1.33 -2.43 20.29
N ARG A 505 2.08 -1.77 21.17
CA ARG A 505 2.87 -2.45 22.21
C ARG A 505 2.00 -3.21 23.20
N ALA A 506 0.92 -2.59 23.67
CA ALA A 506 0.00 -3.23 24.61
C ALA A 506 -0.67 -4.45 23.99
N ALA A 507 -1.11 -4.34 22.72
CA ALA A 507 -1.76 -5.44 22.02
C ALA A 507 -0.82 -6.64 21.88
N ILE A 508 0.41 -6.45 21.45
CA ILE A 508 1.39 -7.54 21.30
C ILE A 508 1.71 -8.19 22.66
N ALA A 509 2.00 -7.38 23.68
CA ALA A 509 2.35 -7.90 25.00
C ALA A 509 1.20 -8.69 25.62
N GLU A 510 -0.02 -8.17 25.56
CA GLU A 510 -1.19 -8.83 26.13
C GLU A 510 -1.59 -10.08 25.32
N TYR A 511 -1.52 -10.02 23.98
CA TYR A 511 -1.84 -11.16 23.13
C TYR A 511 -0.87 -12.32 23.32
N ARG A 512 0.44 -12.05 23.45
CA ARG A 512 1.47 -13.04 23.82
C ARG A 512 1.17 -13.68 25.19
N ARG A 513 0.78 -12.86 26.18
CA ARG A 513 0.40 -13.35 27.51
C ARG A 513 -0.81 -14.28 27.47
N LEU A 514 -1.84 -13.92 26.70
CA LEU A 514 -3.05 -14.75 26.54
C LEU A 514 -2.73 -16.05 25.80
N ARG A 515 -1.92 -16.01 24.75
CA ARG A 515 -1.46 -17.19 24.00
C ARG A 515 -0.69 -18.15 24.90
N ALA A 516 0.22 -17.64 25.74
CA ALA A 516 0.98 -18.47 26.69
C ALA A 516 0.10 -19.16 27.73
N ARG A 517 -1.11 -18.63 28.00
CA ARG A 517 -2.10 -19.22 28.91
C ARG A 517 -3.13 -20.11 28.20
N GLY A 518 -3.09 -20.21 26.87
CA GLY A 518 -4.10 -20.91 26.09
C GLY A 518 -5.46 -20.23 26.07
N GLU A 519 -5.52 -18.92 26.34
CA GLU A 519 -6.74 -18.10 26.34
C GLU A 519 -7.09 -17.54 24.94
N VAL A 520 -6.18 -17.66 23.98
CA VAL A 520 -6.39 -17.39 22.56
C VAL A 520 -5.79 -18.51 21.72
N ASP A 521 -6.33 -18.71 20.52
CA ASP A 521 -5.90 -19.76 19.61
C ASP A 521 -4.44 -19.57 19.19
N ASP A 522 -3.74 -20.71 19.05
CA ASP A 522 -2.37 -20.72 18.52
C ASP A 522 -2.41 -20.73 16.99
N ALA A 523 -2.26 -19.56 16.40
CA ALA A 523 -2.20 -19.40 14.95
C ALA A 523 -1.07 -20.20 14.29
N GLY A 524 -0.04 -20.61 15.06
CA GLY A 524 1.04 -21.50 14.59
C GLY A 524 0.53 -22.86 14.12
N LYS A 525 -0.60 -23.32 14.67
CA LYS A 525 -1.20 -24.63 14.40
C LYS A 525 -2.47 -24.55 13.56
N HIS A 526 -2.86 -23.37 13.09
CA HIS A 526 -4.10 -23.18 12.33
C HIS A 526 -4.05 -23.93 10.99
N PRO A 527 -4.92 -24.94 10.73
CA PRO A 527 -4.80 -25.81 9.56
C PRO A 527 -4.89 -25.07 8.22
N GLU A 528 -5.80 -24.08 8.13
CA GLU A 528 -5.99 -23.27 6.92
C GLU A 528 -4.75 -22.43 6.61
N VAL A 529 -4.11 -21.86 7.64
CA VAL A 529 -2.87 -21.09 7.48
C VAL A 529 -1.74 -22.00 6.95
N GLN A 530 -1.61 -23.21 7.51
CA GLN A 530 -0.59 -24.18 7.08
C GLN A 530 -0.82 -24.60 5.62
N ARG A 531 -2.03 -25.06 5.29
CA ARG A 531 -2.39 -25.48 3.93
C ARG A 531 -2.15 -24.36 2.91
N ARG A 532 -2.62 -23.16 3.21
CA ARG A 532 -2.47 -22.02 2.30
C ARG A 532 -1.01 -21.56 2.17
N THR A 533 -0.22 -21.65 3.23
CA THR A 533 1.22 -21.38 3.19
C THR A 533 1.92 -22.32 2.20
N GLU A 534 1.61 -23.60 2.26
CA GLU A 534 2.19 -24.61 1.34
C GLU A 534 1.78 -24.34 -0.13
N GLU A 535 0.51 -24.00 -0.38
CA GLU A 535 0.04 -23.59 -1.72
C GLU A 535 0.84 -22.39 -2.26
N LEU A 536 1.05 -21.37 -1.43
CA LEU A 536 1.79 -20.16 -1.82
C LEU A 536 3.27 -20.44 -2.03
N LEU A 537 3.89 -21.29 -1.19
CA LEU A 537 5.27 -21.71 -1.35
C LEU A 537 5.47 -22.46 -2.70
N SER A 538 4.59 -23.40 -2.99
CA SER A 538 4.64 -24.17 -4.25
C SER A 538 4.45 -23.26 -5.45
N GLY A 539 3.39 -22.44 -5.46
CA GLY A 539 3.08 -21.55 -6.58
C GLY A 539 4.16 -20.49 -6.82
N ALA A 540 4.68 -19.88 -5.76
CA ALA A 540 5.76 -18.90 -5.88
C ALA A 540 7.06 -19.56 -6.38
N SER A 541 7.41 -20.74 -5.89
CA SER A 541 8.59 -21.48 -6.33
C SER A 541 8.52 -21.86 -7.82
N ALA A 542 7.33 -22.26 -8.29
CA ALA A 542 7.12 -22.59 -9.70
C ALA A 542 7.33 -21.35 -10.60
N ILE A 543 6.80 -20.19 -10.21
CA ILE A 543 7.00 -18.95 -10.98
C ILE A 543 8.46 -18.52 -10.95
N LEU A 544 9.13 -18.57 -9.80
CA LEU A 544 10.55 -18.23 -9.67
C LEU A 544 11.44 -19.13 -10.54
N ALA A 545 11.20 -20.45 -10.54
CA ALA A 545 11.91 -21.38 -11.38
C ALA A 545 11.71 -21.11 -12.88
N ALA A 546 10.48 -20.78 -13.29
CA ALA A 546 10.17 -20.40 -14.66
C ALA A 546 10.88 -19.12 -15.09
N ILE A 547 10.92 -18.10 -14.20
CA ILE A 547 11.66 -16.85 -14.43
C ILE A 547 13.15 -17.15 -14.64
N GLU A 548 13.78 -17.89 -13.74
CA GLU A 548 15.21 -18.22 -13.81
C GLU A 548 15.58 -19.04 -15.05
N SER A 549 14.64 -19.90 -15.52
CA SER A 549 14.81 -20.65 -16.77
C SER A 549 14.64 -19.81 -18.04
N ALA A 550 13.79 -18.79 -18.00
CA ALA A 550 13.38 -18.05 -19.20
C ALA A 550 14.13 -16.71 -19.38
N ILE A 551 14.57 -16.09 -18.30
CA ILE A 551 15.19 -14.75 -18.30
C ILE A 551 16.68 -14.88 -17.97
N PRO A 552 17.58 -14.60 -18.93
CA PRO A 552 19.00 -14.50 -18.64
C PRO A 552 19.27 -13.35 -17.64
N SER A 553 20.03 -13.62 -16.59
CA SER A 553 20.39 -12.60 -15.58
C SER A 553 19.17 -11.87 -14.96
N PRO A 554 18.23 -12.58 -14.32
CA PRO A 554 16.94 -12.04 -13.88
C PRO A 554 17.06 -10.94 -12.82
N TYR A 555 18.18 -10.85 -12.11
CA TYR A 555 18.43 -9.90 -11.01
C TYR A 555 19.20 -8.65 -11.46
N THR A 556 19.20 -8.35 -12.75
CA THR A 556 19.70 -7.10 -13.35
C THR A 556 18.51 -6.15 -13.66
N ALA A 557 18.79 -4.88 -13.95
CA ALA A 557 17.75 -3.93 -14.34
C ALA A 557 16.96 -4.41 -15.58
N GLU A 558 17.68 -4.92 -16.59
CA GLU A 558 17.06 -5.47 -17.80
C GLU A 558 16.28 -6.75 -17.50
N GLY A 559 16.83 -7.66 -16.67
CA GLY A 559 16.14 -8.90 -16.29
C GLY A 559 14.84 -8.61 -15.53
N LEU A 560 14.87 -7.69 -14.56
CA LEU A 560 13.68 -7.25 -13.82
C LEU A 560 12.63 -6.62 -14.74
N TYR A 561 13.06 -5.82 -15.72
CA TYR A 561 12.16 -5.28 -16.73
C TYR A 561 11.51 -6.39 -17.56
N GLN A 562 12.30 -7.33 -18.06
CA GLN A 562 11.82 -8.44 -18.89
C GLN A 562 10.83 -9.33 -18.13
N ILE A 563 11.07 -9.63 -16.85
CA ILE A 563 10.16 -10.38 -15.99
C ILE A 563 8.76 -9.72 -15.99
N PHE A 564 8.71 -8.42 -15.85
CA PHE A 564 7.44 -7.70 -15.79
C PHE A 564 6.78 -7.60 -17.18
N ALA A 565 7.54 -7.24 -18.21
CA ALA A 565 7.05 -7.13 -19.58
C ALA A 565 6.56 -8.49 -20.15
N ALA A 566 7.16 -9.61 -19.74
CA ALA A 566 6.71 -10.94 -20.13
C ALA A 566 5.41 -11.40 -19.44
N GLY A 567 4.98 -10.69 -18.36
CA GLY A 567 3.73 -10.98 -17.66
C GLY A 567 3.84 -12.01 -16.54
N PHE A 568 5.03 -12.28 -16.01
CA PHE A 568 5.20 -13.14 -14.82
C PHE A 568 4.54 -12.56 -13.58
N LEU A 569 4.37 -11.22 -13.54
CA LEU A 569 3.83 -10.47 -12.41
C LEU A 569 2.51 -9.79 -12.82
N PRO A 570 1.36 -10.44 -12.69
CA PRO A 570 0.04 -9.87 -12.98
C PRO A 570 -0.25 -8.58 -12.22
N VAL A 571 -0.72 -7.57 -12.94
CA VAL A 571 -1.22 -6.29 -12.40
C VAL A 571 -2.40 -5.78 -13.22
N PRO A 572 -3.59 -6.40 -13.13
CA PRO A 572 -4.74 -6.10 -13.98
C PRO A 572 -5.19 -4.64 -13.91
N TYR A 573 -4.90 -3.96 -12.80
CA TYR A 573 -5.32 -2.57 -12.54
C TYR A 573 -4.15 -1.57 -12.67
N LEU A 574 -3.18 -1.86 -13.56
CA LEU A 574 -2.14 -0.91 -13.89
C LEU A 574 -2.77 0.35 -14.49
N TRP A 575 -2.33 1.53 -14.03
CA TRP A 575 -2.90 2.80 -14.42
C TRP A 575 -2.30 3.33 -15.72
N GLU A 576 -0.97 3.43 -15.76
CA GLU A 576 -0.21 3.94 -16.90
C GLU A 576 0.59 2.83 -17.61
N CYS A 577 1.22 3.13 -18.72
CA CYS A 577 2.10 2.23 -19.50
C CYS A 577 1.42 0.89 -19.88
N ARG A 578 0.09 0.90 -20.08
CA ARG A 578 -0.71 -0.32 -20.27
C ARG A 578 -0.32 -1.11 -21.53
N ASP A 579 0.01 -0.41 -22.62
CA ASP A 579 0.42 -1.05 -23.88
C ASP A 579 1.79 -1.73 -23.74
N GLU A 580 2.74 -1.09 -23.06
CA GLU A 580 4.05 -1.64 -22.79
C GLU A 580 3.98 -2.90 -21.92
N PHE A 581 3.08 -2.93 -20.92
CA PHE A 581 2.90 -4.07 -20.01
C PHE A 581 1.60 -4.85 -20.27
N ALA A 582 1.15 -4.90 -21.52
CA ALA A 582 -0.07 -5.58 -21.92
C ALA A 582 -0.15 -7.05 -21.44
N ARG A 583 1.01 -7.73 -21.30
CA ARG A 583 1.09 -9.09 -20.77
C ARG A 583 0.82 -9.19 -19.27
N ALA A 584 1.21 -8.19 -18.51
CA ALA A 584 0.96 -8.15 -17.07
C ALA A 584 -0.50 -7.78 -16.75
N ILE A 585 -1.17 -6.99 -17.62
CA ILE A 585 -2.56 -6.55 -17.42
C ILE A 585 -3.62 -7.48 -18.03
N GLN A 586 -3.23 -8.47 -18.82
CA GLN A 586 -4.19 -9.39 -19.48
C GLN A 586 -4.90 -10.32 -18.49
N TRP A 587 -4.34 -10.48 -17.29
CA TRP A 587 -4.84 -11.36 -16.25
C TRP A 587 -6.05 -10.73 -15.53
N ARG A 588 -6.96 -11.57 -15.09
CA ARG A 588 -8.04 -11.17 -14.19
C ARG A 588 -7.76 -11.74 -12.80
N THR A 589 -7.99 -10.95 -11.77
CA THR A 589 -7.90 -11.40 -10.37
C THR A 589 -9.25 -11.26 -9.68
N ARG A 590 -9.48 -12.09 -8.67
CA ARG A 590 -10.67 -12.06 -7.83
C ARG A 590 -10.29 -12.39 -6.39
N ILE A 591 -11.05 -11.82 -5.44
CA ILE A 591 -10.98 -12.24 -4.05
C ILE A 591 -11.82 -13.51 -3.89
N VAL A 592 -11.15 -14.58 -3.46
CA VAL A 592 -11.76 -15.89 -3.22
C VAL A 592 -11.43 -16.31 -1.80
N LYS A 593 -12.43 -16.33 -0.93
CA LYS A 593 -12.28 -16.65 0.50
C LYS A 593 -11.16 -15.86 1.17
N GLY A 594 -11.20 -14.53 1.00
CA GLY A 594 -10.23 -13.60 1.58
C GLY A 594 -8.81 -13.64 1.01
N SER A 595 -8.55 -14.40 -0.08
CA SER A 595 -7.28 -14.43 -0.82
C SER A 595 -7.45 -13.88 -2.22
N VAL A 596 -6.45 -13.19 -2.77
CA VAL A 596 -6.46 -12.72 -4.15
C VAL A 596 -5.89 -13.81 -5.05
N LYS A 597 -6.66 -14.25 -6.03
CA LYS A 597 -6.29 -15.31 -6.98
C LYS A 597 -6.46 -14.85 -8.42
N VAL A 598 -5.61 -15.35 -9.33
CA VAL A 598 -5.79 -15.19 -10.77
C VAL A 598 -6.90 -16.13 -11.24
N VAL A 599 -7.84 -15.61 -12.04
CA VAL A 599 -9.00 -16.37 -12.53
C VAL A 599 -9.16 -16.22 -14.04
N ASP A 600 -9.81 -17.21 -14.66
CA ASP A 600 -10.22 -17.17 -16.07
C ASP A 600 -11.51 -16.33 -16.26
N GLU A 601 -12.00 -16.26 -17.50
CA GLU A 601 -13.24 -15.52 -17.84
C GLU A 601 -14.49 -16.10 -17.13
N ALA A 602 -14.47 -17.38 -16.80
CA ALA A 602 -15.53 -18.05 -16.04
C ALA A 602 -15.39 -17.92 -14.51
N GLY A 603 -14.35 -17.22 -14.03
CA GLY A 603 -14.07 -17.04 -12.62
C GLY A 603 -13.38 -18.23 -11.95
N ARG A 604 -12.92 -19.23 -12.70
CA ARG A 604 -12.18 -20.39 -12.17
C ARG A 604 -10.73 -20.02 -11.94
N VAL A 605 -10.16 -20.48 -10.82
CA VAL A 605 -8.77 -20.20 -10.45
C VAL A 605 -7.80 -20.81 -11.46
N ILE A 606 -6.87 -20.00 -11.96
CA ILE A 606 -5.76 -20.43 -12.80
C ILE A 606 -4.59 -20.76 -11.89
N ASN A 607 -4.02 -21.95 -12.09
CA ASN A 607 -2.89 -22.35 -11.27
C ASN A 607 -1.60 -21.58 -11.66
N PRO A 608 -0.69 -21.33 -10.69
CA PRO A 608 0.52 -20.57 -10.93
C PRO A 608 1.46 -21.17 -11.99
N GLU A 609 1.56 -22.50 -12.08
CA GLU A 609 2.41 -23.21 -13.02
C GLU A 609 2.00 -22.93 -14.48
N GLY A 610 0.69 -23.00 -14.77
CA GLY A 610 0.17 -22.74 -16.12
C GLY A 610 0.47 -21.32 -16.59
N ARG A 611 0.26 -20.32 -15.72
CA ARG A 611 0.59 -18.92 -16.08
C ARG A 611 2.10 -18.67 -16.18
N ALA A 612 2.92 -19.34 -15.36
CA ALA A 612 4.36 -19.26 -15.43
C ALA A 612 4.90 -19.78 -16.76
N GLN A 613 4.35 -20.90 -17.26
CA GLN A 613 4.69 -21.45 -18.58
C GLN A 613 4.34 -20.47 -19.69
N ALA A 614 3.15 -19.87 -19.67
CA ALA A 614 2.73 -18.88 -20.66
C ALA A 614 3.63 -17.64 -20.70
N ALA A 615 4.03 -17.13 -19.54
CA ALA A 615 4.96 -16.01 -19.44
C ALA A 615 6.37 -16.40 -19.95
N ALA A 616 6.84 -17.61 -19.65
CA ALA A 616 8.13 -18.12 -20.11
C ALA A 616 8.19 -18.29 -21.65
N GLU A 617 7.11 -18.77 -22.28
CA GLU A 617 6.99 -18.84 -23.74
C GLU A 617 7.06 -17.44 -24.37
N THR A 618 6.39 -16.46 -23.77
CA THR A 618 6.46 -15.06 -24.20
C THR A 618 7.88 -14.50 -24.09
N ALA A 619 8.56 -14.75 -22.99
CA ALA A 619 9.93 -14.28 -22.76
C ALA A 619 10.94 -14.83 -23.77
N ARG A 620 10.75 -16.06 -24.27
CA ARG A 620 11.59 -16.70 -25.28
C ARG A 620 11.30 -16.26 -26.71
N GLY A 621 10.46 -15.23 -26.93
CA GLY A 621 10.12 -14.72 -28.27
C GLY A 621 8.98 -15.48 -28.96
N GLY A 622 8.22 -16.27 -28.23
CA GLY A 622 6.99 -16.90 -28.72
C GLY A 622 5.97 -15.85 -29.17
N LYS A 623 5.25 -16.13 -30.29
CA LYS A 623 4.10 -15.31 -30.68
C LYS A 623 3.10 -15.26 -29.53
N PRO A 624 2.39 -14.12 -29.34
CA PRO A 624 1.36 -14.04 -28.32
C PRO A 624 0.40 -15.21 -28.49
N VAL A 625 0.27 -16.03 -27.46
CA VAL A 625 -0.81 -17.01 -27.40
C VAL A 625 -2.09 -16.19 -27.45
N GLY A 626 -2.87 -16.32 -28.53
CA GLY A 626 -4.18 -15.69 -28.63
C GLY A 626 -5.00 -16.07 -27.40
N ARG A 627 -6.06 -15.33 -27.04
CA ARG A 627 -6.90 -15.55 -25.83
C ARG A 627 -6.90 -17.04 -25.45
N MET A 628 -6.15 -17.38 -24.40
CA MET A 628 -5.93 -18.77 -24.02
C MET A 628 -7.24 -19.36 -23.52
N GLN A 629 -7.72 -20.41 -24.19
CA GLN A 629 -8.67 -21.34 -23.60
C GLN A 629 -7.86 -22.28 -22.67
N TRP A 630 -7.97 -22.10 -21.37
CA TRP A 630 -7.30 -22.91 -20.38
C TRP A 630 -8.00 -24.27 -20.22
N PRO A 631 -7.29 -25.39 -20.19
CA PRO A 631 -7.90 -26.66 -19.84
C PRO A 631 -8.45 -26.60 -18.41
N ALA A 632 -9.65 -27.15 -18.22
CA ALA A 632 -10.25 -27.27 -16.90
C ALA A 632 -9.31 -28.03 -15.96
N SER A 633 -9.03 -27.49 -14.80
CA SER A 633 -8.35 -28.25 -13.74
C SER A 633 -9.21 -29.47 -13.41
N SER A 634 -8.65 -30.66 -13.59
CA SER A 634 -9.22 -31.88 -13.05
C SER A 634 -9.30 -31.76 -11.53
N GLY A 635 -10.51 -31.89 -10.97
CA GLY A 635 -10.99 -31.63 -9.63
C GLY A 635 -10.16 -32.14 -8.46
#